data_0ad88099b932289d482eb39b8248f1f0
#
_entry.id   0ad88099b932289d482eb39b8248f1f0
#
_cell.length_a   1.000
_cell.length_b   1.000
_cell.length_c   1.000
_cell.angle_alpha   90.00
_cell.angle_beta   90.00
_cell.angle_gamma   90.00
#
_symmetry.space_group_name_H-M   'P 1'
#
loop_
_entity.id
_entity.type
_entity.pdbx_description
1 polymer ?
#
loop_
_entity_poly.entity_id
_entity_poly.type
_entity_poly.pdbx_seq_one_letter_code
_entity_poly.pdbx_strand_id
1 'polypeptide(L)'
;MNCLFVGAGAIAPEYAAGLDASSLSLAGVCDLDGDRAAALAEEYGCPSFTDLGTALGAVDAPLVVNLTSHAAHAPVTRAALSADRHVYSQKPLALEADTAAELLETATERGLALGCAPGTPAAPSQRRAGRLLSDGRLGPVGLGYAHAHVGRVTDWHDRPESFLEIGPLYDGAVYPLSLLVSWFGPVDRVRVADTIDVWPDREPRRPARPSHVEATLAFGSGPTVRLTASFYAPHRSREFYGLELHGDDGSLYLRGTGAMGTARDDVQFGRLGREYTAAPQQSPTREYRYVDAVERLATGIADGTPTRAGGRRGAHVVAVCNAIEAAAESGGPVDVPDFGAERDPVPAPAVTPKRRAPDRDDACSLRLPPIGFGCSRYRNGEYVDRADSIGTALDAGYRLLDSAELYGNEHRIGELLAAPGAPDRDGVFLVGKAWRTNHRRKHLLAACAGSREELGIDAFDCYTLHWPSALPHRGELSRLAEKPVETQETLTFPEEGASTTADVPLSEAWRNLEAVYDRGWASTLGICNVSRPQLETVLETGTVRPSIVQIERHPYRPRRDLVSFCHERGIRVLAHSPLSAPGLLEEPLLADIAADTKLSPAGVVLAWNVTRGVVPIPSSTTTEHIVENLAAAAERLSPELCERIESLRDPGFER
;
A
#
# COMPACT_ATOMS: atom_id res chain seq x y z
N MET A 1 0.97 -10.84 -28.54
CA MET A 1 2.28 -11.48 -28.87
C MET A 1 2.07 -12.98 -29.01
N ASN A 2 2.62 -13.60 -30.08
CA ASN A 2 2.56 -15.05 -30.25
C ASN A 2 3.47 -15.77 -29.26
N CYS A 3 2.99 -16.90 -28.71
CA CYS A 3 3.78 -17.76 -27.82
C CYS A 3 3.66 -19.23 -28.24
N LEU A 4 4.73 -19.99 -27.98
CA LEU A 4 4.80 -21.43 -28.13
C LEU A 4 4.78 -22.06 -26.73
N PHE A 5 3.79 -22.93 -26.44
CA PHE A 5 3.80 -23.71 -25.21
C PHE A 5 4.61 -24.99 -25.42
N VAL A 6 5.55 -25.24 -24.50
CA VAL A 6 6.35 -26.45 -24.46
C VAL A 6 6.04 -27.16 -23.15
N GLY A 7 5.41 -28.33 -23.27
CA GLY A 7 4.78 -29.08 -22.19
C GLY A 7 3.25 -28.86 -22.17
N ALA A 8 2.49 -29.92 -22.39
CA ALA A 8 1.03 -29.97 -22.32
C ALA A 8 0.55 -30.81 -21.12
N GLY A 9 1.31 -30.78 -20.02
CA GLY A 9 0.98 -31.47 -18.76
C GLY A 9 -0.08 -30.75 -17.94
N ALA A 10 -0.26 -31.17 -16.67
CA ALA A 10 -1.33 -30.71 -15.77
C ALA A 10 -1.41 -29.18 -15.59
N ILE A 11 -0.30 -28.44 -15.71
CA ILE A 11 -0.27 -26.98 -15.53
C ILE A 11 -0.60 -26.20 -16.81
N ALA A 12 -0.45 -26.80 -17.99
CA ALA A 12 -0.62 -26.10 -19.26
C ALA A 12 -2.06 -25.60 -19.49
N PRO A 13 -3.14 -26.36 -19.16
CA PRO A 13 -4.51 -25.85 -19.22
C PRO A 13 -4.75 -24.62 -18.34
N GLU A 14 -4.12 -24.53 -17.17
CA GLU A 14 -4.24 -23.38 -16.26
C GLU A 14 -3.62 -22.09 -16.86
N TYR A 15 -2.53 -22.23 -17.63
CA TYR A 15 -1.97 -21.12 -18.39
C TYR A 15 -2.83 -20.76 -19.60
N ALA A 16 -3.32 -21.77 -20.30
CA ALA A 16 -4.13 -21.61 -21.52
C ALA A 16 -5.49 -20.94 -21.23
N ALA A 17 -6.17 -21.32 -20.13
CA ALA A 17 -7.48 -20.78 -19.73
C ALA A 17 -7.47 -19.24 -19.55
N GLY A 18 -6.32 -18.63 -19.39
CA GLY A 18 -6.18 -17.19 -19.27
C GLY A 18 -5.94 -16.44 -20.60
N LEU A 19 -5.70 -17.14 -21.70
CA LEU A 19 -5.28 -16.54 -22.97
C LEU A 19 -6.35 -15.65 -23.60
N ASP A 20 -7.62 -16.05 -23.55
CA ASP A 20 -8.74 -15.32 -24.15
C ASP A 20 -8.88 -13.87 -23.65
N ALA A 21 -8.43 -13.63 -22.43
CA ALA A 21 -8.47 -12.31 -21.79
C ALA A 21 -7.07 -11.68 -21.66
N SER A 22 -6.11 -12.13 -22.45
CA SER A 22 -4.73 -11.62 -22.48
C SER A 22 -4.36 -11.08 -23.87
N SER A 23 -3.22 -10.40 -23.94
CA SER A 23 -2.62 -9.93 -25.20
C SER A 23 -1.78 -11.01 -25.90
N LEU A 24 -1.79 -12.24 -25.40
CA LEU A 24 -1.04 -13.37 -25.92
C LEU A 24 -1.90 -14.23 -26.86
N SER A 25 -1.26 -14.86 -27.83
CA SER A 25 -1.90 -15.80 -28.75
C SER A 25 -1.09 -17.08 -28.79
N LEU A 26 -1.72 -18.24 -28.54
CA LEU A 26 -1.06 -19.53 -28.62
C LEU A 26 -0.84 -19.89 -30.09
N ALA A 27 0.41 -19.93 -30.53
CA ALA A 27 0.79 -20.17 -31.91
C ALA A 27 1.21 -21.63 -32.19
N GLY A 28 1.40 -22.43 -31.12
CA GLY A 28 1.70 -23.84 -31.22
C GLY A 28 1.89 -24.49 -29.84
N VAL A 29 1.77 -25.80 -29.81
CA VAL A 29 1.97 -26.64 -28.62
C VAL A 29 2.97 -27.73 -28.93
N CYS A 30 3.97 -27.94 -28.06
CA CYS A 30 4.94 -29.01 -28.17
C CYS A 30 4.95 -29.86 -26.89
N ASP A 31 4.74 -31.17 -27.00
CA ASP A 31 4.92 -32.13 -25.88
C ASP A 31 5.43 -33.44 -26.44
N LEU A 32 6.24 -34.18 -25.68
CA LEU A 32 6.72 -35.53 -26.05
C LEU A 32 5.54 -36.51 -26.23
N ASP A 33 4.44 -36.27 -25.56
CA ASP A 33 3.18 -36.99 -25.72
C ASP A 33 2.32 -36.26 -26.77
N GLY A 34 2.25 -36.87 -27.97
CA GLY A 34 1.54 -36.29 -29.10
C GLY A 34 0.04 -36.11 -28.88
N ASP A 35 -0.60 -36.98 -28.10
CA ASP A 35 -2.02 -36.91 -27.81
C ASP A 35 -2.33 -35.72 -26.90
N ARG A 36 -1.48 -35.44 -25.92
CA ARG A 36 -1.61 -34.26 -25.07
C ARG A 36 -1.36 -32.96 -25.84
N ALA A 37 -0.31 -32.96 -26.68
CA ALA A 37 -0.03 -31.79 -27.52
C ALA A 37 -1.20 -31.50 -28.48
N ALA A 38 -1.75 -32.54 -29.13
CA ALA A 38 -2.85 -32.42 -30.05
C ALA A 38 -4.15 -31.93 -29.37
N ALA A 39 -4.49 -32.49 -28.20
CA ALA A 39 -5.68 -32.10 -27.46
C ALA A 39 -5.68 -30.61 -27.08
N LEU A 40 -4.57 -30.11 -26.55
CA LEU A 40 -4.46 -28.67 -26.19
C LEU A 40 -4.41 -27.79 -27.45
N ALA A 41 -3.71 -28.21 -28.49
CA ALA A 41 -3.61 -27.46 -29.75
C ALA A 41 -4.95 -27.33 -30.48
N GLU A 42 -5.78 -28.39 -30.49
CA GLU A 42 -7.12 -28.39 -31.09
C GLU A 42 -8.04 -27.36 -30.40
N GLU A 43 -8.00 -27.25 -29.08
CA GLU A 43 -8.80 -26.30 -28.30
C GLU A 43 -8.52 -24.85 -28.72
N TYR A 44 -7.24 -24.53 -29.04
CA TYR A 44 -6.80 -23.17 -29.40
C TYR A 44 -6.55 -22.97 -30.89
N GLY A 45 -6.85 -23.96 -31.71
CA GLY A 45 -6.77 -23.87 -33.19
C GLY A 45 -5.35 -23.66 -33.72
N CYS A 46 -4.33 -24.24 -33.06
CA CYS A 46 -2.93 -24.09 -33.45
C CYS A 46 -2.27 -25.47 -33.75
N PRO A 47 -1.07 -25.52 -34.37
CA PRO A 47 -0.37 -26.76 -34.67
C PRO A 47 0.23 -27.40 -33.40
N SER A 48 0.31 -28.73 -33.40
CA SER A 48 0.96 -29.54 -32.36
C SER A 48 2.26 -30.20 -32.86
N PHE A 49 3.20 -30.39 -31.97
CA PHE A 49 4.53 -30.96 -32.25
C PHE A 49 4.95 -31.92 -31.15
N THR A 50 5.76 -32.94 -31.51
CA THR A 50 6.38 -33.85 -30.57
C THR A 50 7.89 -33.69 -30.44
N ASP A 51 8.48 -32.83 -31.27
CA ASP A 51 9.90 -32.47 -31.29
C ASP A 51 10.08 -30.96 -31.14
N LEU A 52 10.88 -30.54 -30.15
CA LEU A 52 11.11 -29.13 -29.82
C LEU A 52 11.81 -28.39 -30.94
N GLY A 53 12.82 -29.00 -31.57
CA GLY A 53 13.58 -28.38 -32.67
C GLY A 53 12.67 -28.06 -33.86
N THR A 54 11.81 -29.02 -34.21
CA THR A 54 10.77 -28.85 -35.27
C THR A 54 9.79 -27.72 -34.89
N ALA A 55 9.31 -27.69 -33.64
CA ALA A 55 8.40 -26.64 -33.18
C ALA A 55 9.04 -25.25 -33.27
N LEU A 56 10.28 -25.10 -32.76
CA LEU A 56 11.01 -23.82 -32.79
C LEU A 56 11.30 -23.33 -34.20
N GLY A 57 11.49 -24.26 -35.16
CA GLY A 57 11.70 -23.92 -36.56
C GLY A 57 10.42 -23.61 -37.35
N ALA A 58 9.28 -24.20 -36.99
CA ALA A 58 8.02 -24.08 -37.68
C ALA A 58 7.10 -22.97 -37.18
N VAL A 59 7.19 -22.62 -35.89
CA VAL A 59 6.26 -21.66 -35.23
C VAL A 59 6.90 -20.27 -35.16
N ASP A 60 6.22 -19.27 -35.73
CA ASP A 60 6.61 -17.87 -35.58
C ASP A 60 6.08 -17.31 -34.24
N ALA A 61 6.80 -17.66 -33.15
CA ALA A 61 6.51 -17.20 -31.80
C ALA A 61 7.77 -16.66 -31.15
N PRO A 62 7.89 -15.36 -30.88
CA PRO A 62 9.05 -14.78 -30.22
C PRO A 62 9.21 -15.21 -28.74
N LEU A 63 8.15 -15.75 -28.14
CA LEU A 63 8.12 -16.16 -26.74
C LEU A 63 7.82 -17.65 -26.60
N VAL A 64 8.67 -18.37 -25.86
CA VAL A 64 8.43 -19.74 -25.42
C VAL A 64 7.98 -19.75 -23.98
N VAL A 65 6.87 -20.44 -23.70
CA VAL A 65 6.38 -20.71 -22.35
C VAL A 65 6.68 -22.17 -22.03
N ASN A 66 7.69 -22.38 -21.18
CA ASN A 66 8.17 -23.70 -20.80
C ASN A 66 7.38 -24.24 -19.60
N LEU A 67 6.49 -25.18 -19.86
CA LEU A 67 5.56 -25.82 -18.91
C LEU A 67 5.89 -27.30 -18.70
N THR A 68 7.12 -27.71 -18.97
CA THR A 68 7.58 -29.08 -18.87
C THR A 68 7.78 -29.54 -17.42
N SER A 69 8.38 -30.70 -17.22
CA SER A 69 8.78 -31.20 -15.89
C SER A 69 10.04 -30.51 -15.37
N HIS A 70 10.29 -30.56 -14.07
CA HIS A 70 11.42 -29.93 -13.39
C HIS A 70 12.77 -30.25 -14.06
N ALA A 71 13.02 -31.52 -14.41
CA ALA A 71 14.26 -31.93 -15.07
C ALA A 71 14.40 -31.36 -16.50
N ALA A 72 13.32 -31.02 -17.16
CA ALA A 72 13.30 -30.50 -18.51
C ALA A 72 13.32 -28.97 -18.59
N HIS A 73 13.13 -28.24 -17.48
CA HIS A 73 13.11 -26.78 -17.49
C HIS A 73 14.40 -26.19 -18.09
N ALA A 74 15.55 -26.57 -17.57
CA ALA A 74 16.83 -26.02 -18.02
C ALA A 74 17.17 -26.39 -19.49
N PRO A 75 17.11 -27.66 -19.94
CA PRO A 75 17.41 -28.00 -21.31
C PRO A 75 16.43 -27.35 -22.33
N VAL A 76 15.14 -27.27 -22.04
CA VAL A 76 14.16 -26.62 -22.91
C VAL A 76 14.40 -25.09 -22.96
N THR A 77 14.64 -24.46 -21.81
CA THR A 77 14.98 -23.04 -21.74
C THR A 77 16.24 -22.73 -22.54
N ARG A 78 17.31 -23.54 -22.39
CA ARG A 78 18.54 -23.40 -23.17
C ARG A 78 18.31 -23.52 -24.68
N ALA A 79 17.52 -24.52 -25.11
CA ALA A 79 17.20 -24.71 -26.53
C ALA A 79 16.42 -23.52 -27.11
N ALA A 80 15.45 -22.99 -26.37
CA ALA A 80 14.66 -21.83 -26.80
C ALA A 80 15.52 -20.56 -26.88
N LEU A 81 16.37 -20.28 -25.90
CA LEU A 81 17.31 -19.15 -25.92
C LEU A 81 18.31 -19.28 -27.08
N SER A 82 18.80 -20.51 -27.36
CA SER A 82 19.69 -20.78 -28.49
C SER A 82 19.05 -20.56 -29.86
N ALA A 83 17.70 -20.68 -29.91
CA ALA A 83 16.90 -20.37 -31.10
C ALA A 83 16.41 -18.90 -31.14
N ASP A 84 17.04 -17.98 -30.39
CA ASP A 84 16.72 -16.57 -30.31
C ASP A 84 15.27 -16.30 -29.86
N ARG A 85 14.73 -17.11 -28.92
CA ARG A 85 13.40 -16.91 -28.34
C ARG A 85 13.51 -16.40 -26.92
N HIS A 86 12.66 -15.43 -26.57
CA HIS A 86 12.39 -15.07 -25.17
C HIS A 86 11.76 -16.25 -24.45
N VAL A 87 12.00 -16.39 -23.15
CA VAL A 87 11.48 -17.54 -22.40
C VAL A 87 10.81 -17.13 -21.10
N TYR A 88 9.66 -17.73 -20.85
CA TYR A 88 9.08 -17.83 -19.50
C TYR A 88 9.08 -19.29 -19.08
N SER A 89 9.83 -19.63 -18.03
CA SER A 89 9.96 -21.01 -17.55
C SER A 89 9.17 -21.26 -16.27
N GLN A 90 8.62 -22.47 -16.14
CA GLN A 90 8.12 -22.96 -14.86
C GLN A 90 9.21 -23.03 -13.80
N LYS A 91 8.79 -23.09 -12.54
CA LYS A 91 9.65 -23.21 -11.35
C LYS A 91 9.98 -24.69 -11.07
N PRO A 92 11.17 -24.97 -10.53
CA PRO A 92 12.35 -24.10 -10.45
C PRO A 92 12.98 -23.87 -11.82
N LEU A 93 13.74 -22.77 -12.01
CA LEU A 93 14.39 -22.44 -13.29
C LEU A 93 15.39 -23.54 -13.70
N ALA A 94 16.12 -24.07 -12.73
CA ALA A 94 17.04 -25.19 -12.80
C ALA A 94 17.08 -25.88 -11.43
N LEU A 95 17.82 -26.98 -11.29
CA LEU A 95 18.08 -27.61 -9.99
C LEU A 95 19.45 -27.20 -9.42
N GLU A 96 20.37 -26.74 -10.26
CA GLU A 96 21.71 -26.30 -9.89
C GLU A 96 21.88 -24.80 -10.18
N ALA A 97 22.55 -24.09 -9.25
CA ALA A 97 22.77 -22.64 -9.33
C ALA A 97 23.63 -22.28 -10.56
N ASP A 98 24.66 -23.07 -10.86
CA ASP A 98 25.54 -22.86 -12.01
C ASP A 98 24.77 -22.97 -13.34
N THR A 99 23.83 -23.91 -13.43
CA THR A 99 22.97 -24.05 -14.60
C THR A 99 22.04 -22.85 -14.74
N ALA A 100 21.47 -22.36 -13.63
CA ALA A 100 20.63 -21.17 -13.64
C ALA A 100 21.42 -19.90 -14.04
N ALA A 101 22.68 -19.79 -13.60
CA ALA A 101 23.61 -18.72 -14.00
C ALA A 101 23.88 -18.74 -15.50
N GLU A 102 24.19 -19.91 -16.07
CA GLU A 102 24.43 -20.11 -17.50
C GLU A 102 23.24 -19.66 -18.34
N LEU A 103 21.99 -20.00 -17.92
CA LEU A 103 20.79 -19.57 -18.62
C LEU A 103 20.59 -18.06 -18.60
N LEU A 104 20.90 -17.41 -17.47
CA LEU A 104 20.86 -15.95 -17.35
C LEU A 104 21.91 -15.27 -18.22
N GLU A 105 23.14 -15.79 -18.27
CA GLU A 105 24.22 -15.29 -19.10
C GLU A 105 23.83 -15.40 -20.56
N THR A 106 23.40 -16.59 -21.02
CA THR A 106 22.91 -16.81 -22.39
C THR A 106 21.82 -15.85 -22.80
N ALA A 107 20.81 -15.64 -21.92
CA ALA A 107 19.73 -14.69 -22.19
C ALA A 107 20.26 -13.25 -22.29
N THR A 108 21.24 -12.90 -21.44
CA THR A 108 21.85 -11.57 -21.41
C THR A 108 22.68 -11.29 -22.68
N GLU A 109 23.54 -12.20 -23.07
CA GLU A 109 24.41 -12.09 -24.25
C GLU A 109 23.58 -11.96 -25.54
N ARG A 110 22.46 -12.66 -25.62
CA ARG A 110 21.56 -12.62 -26.78
C ARG A 110 20.52 -11.49 -26.73
N GLY A 111 20.48 -10.68 -25.68
CA GLY A 111 19.49 -9.61 -25.52
C GLY A 111 18.08 -10.12 -25.30
N LEU A 112 17.90 -11.35 -24.83
CA LEU A 112 16.62 -12.00 -24.64
C LEU A 112 16.08 -11.80 -23.22
N ALA A 113 14.75 -11.77 -23.10
CA ALA A 113 14.05 -11.79 -21.83
C ALA A 113 13.95 -13.23 -21.29
N LEU A 114 14.25 -13.39 -20.02
CA LEU A 114 14.06 -14.64 -19.28
C LEU A 114 13.22 -14.39 -18.04
N GLY A 115 12.00 -14.94 -18.01
CA GLY A 115 11.12 -14.97 -16.86
C GLY A 115 11.08 -16.34 -16.21
N CYS A 116 10.77 -16.40 -14.91
CA CYS A 116 10.60 -17.64 -14.18
C CYS A 116 9.40 -17.55 -13.23
N ALA A 117 8.62 -18.61 -13.16
CA ALA A 117 7.59 -18.79 -12.13
C ALA A 117 8.27 -18.91 -10.73
N PRO A 118 7.53 -18.66 -9.63
CA PRO A 118 6.13 -18.32 -9.59
C PRO A 118 5.88 -16.84 -9.88
N GLY A 119 4.78 -16.56 -10.57
CA GLY A 119 4.28 -15.19 -10.78
C GLY A 119 3.56 -14.59 -9.56
N THR A 120 3.39 -15.37 -8.51
CA THR A 120 2.61 -15.04 -7.30
C THR A 120 3.03 -13.75 -6.57
N PRO A 121 4.29 -13.28 -6.59
CA PRO A 121 4.61 -11.97 -6.00
C PRO A 121 3.76 -10.80 -6.54
N ALA A 122 3.19 -10.95 -7.73
CA ALA A 122 2.28 -9.98 -8.31
C ALA A 122 0.79 -10.28 -8.08
N ALA A 123 0.45 -11.35 -7.41
CA ALA A 123 -0.94 -11.67 -7.08
C ALA A 123 -1.51 -10.67 -6.05
N PRO A 124 -2.84 -10.46 -6.02
CA PRO A 124 -3.46 -9.40 -5.22
C PRO A 124 -3.12 -9.42 -3.74
N SER A 125 -3.16 -10.59 -3.09
CA SER A 125 -2.86 -10.72 -1.67
C SER A 125 -1.39 -10.40 -1.37
N GLN A 126 -0.46 -10.90 -2.18
CA GLN A 126 0.98 -10.66 -2.06
C GLN A 126 1.32 -9.19 -2.32
N ARG A 127 0.69 -8.57 -3.32
CA ARG A 127 0.84 -7.12 -3.58
C ARG A 127 0.29 -6.28 -2.43
N ARG A 128 -0.83 -6.68 -1.82
CA ARG A 128 -1.38 -6.01 -0.63
C ARG A 128 -0.43 -6.11 0.55
N ALA A 129 0.12 -7.30 0.81
CA ALA A 129 1.14 -7.50 1.83
C ALA A 129 2.41 -6.68 1.56
N GLY A 130 2.91 -6.69 0.30
CA GLY A 130 4.06 -5.91 -0.14
C GLY A 130 3.86 -4.39 0.04
N ARG A 131 2.64 -3.88 -0.17
CA ARG A 131 2.32 -2.47 0.11
C ARG A 131 2.44 -2.13 1.59
N LEU A 132 1.95 -2.97 2.50
CA LEU A 132 2.13 -2.75 3.94
C LEU A 132 3.61 -2.64 4.33
N LEU A 133 4.47 -3.41 3.68
CA LEU A 133 5.93 -3.32 3.85
C LEU A 133 6.49 -2.03 3.28
N SER A 134 6.18 -1.69 2.02
CA SER A 134 6.69 -0.49 1.35
C SER A 134 6.21 0.80 2.00
N ASP A 135 5.00 0.79 2.57
CA ASP A 135 4.43 1.92 3.32
C ASP A 135 5.03 2.06 4.73
N GLY A 136 5.97 1.18 5.10
CA GLY A 136 6.60 1.18 6.42
C GLY A 136 5.63 0.86 7.57
N ARG A 137 4.53 0.16 7.31
CA ARG A 137 3.50 -0.13 8.32
C ARG A 137 4.00 -1.03 9.44
N LEU A 138 5.03 -1.85 9.15
CA LEU A 138 5.66 -2.73 10.12
C LEU A 138 6.84 -2.06 10.84
N GLY A 139 7.32 -0.92 10.34
CA GLY A 139 8.65 -0.42 10.71
C GLY A 139 9.77 -1.32 10.14
N PRO A 140 11.02 -1.21 10.61
CA PRO A 140 12.09 -2.14 10.27
C PRO A 140 11.71 -3.58 10.61
N VAL A 141 11.71 -4.46 9.59
CA VAL A 141 11.37 -5.88 9.77
C VAL A 141 12.61 -6.65 10.21
N GLY A 142 12.56 -7.23 11.40
CA GLY A 142 13.69 -7.98 11.99
C GLY A 142 13.58 -9.49 11.85
N LEU A 143 12.37 -10.05 11.92
CA LEU A 143 12.13 -11.48 11.94
C LEU A 143 11.02 -11.90 10.98
N GLY A 144 11.10 -13.14 10.45
CA GLY A 144 10.06 -13.76 9.68
C GLY A 144 9.99 -15.27 9.87
N TYR A 145 8.81 -15.83 9.61
CA TYR A 145 8.53 -17.27 9.64
C TYR A 145 7.79 -17.65 8.36
N ALA A 146 8.41 -18.49 7.55
CA ALA A 146 7.89 -18.91 6.26
C ALA A 146 7.66 -20.42 6.25
N HIS A 147 6.51 -20.82 5.76
CA HIS A 147 6.10 -22.22 5.71
C HIS A 147 5.77 -22.64 4.28
N ALA A 148 6.19 -23.85 3.91
CA ALA A 148 5.85 -24.53 2.68
C ALA A 148 5.49 -25.99 2.99
N HIS A 149 4.39 -26.19 3.70
CA HIS A 149 3.89 -27.50 4.10
C HIS A 149 2.98 -28.05 3.00
N VAL A 150 3.57 -28.50 1.90
CA VAL A 150 2.88 -28.92 0.68
C VAL A 150 1.90 -30.08 0.92
N GLY A 151 2.13 -30.83 1.99
CA GLY A 151 1.40 -32.05 2.26
C GLY A 151 2.00 -33.24 1.50
N ARG A 152 1.47 -34.41 1.79
CA ARG A 152 1.92 -35.67 1.19
C ARG A 152 1.51 -35.72 -0.28
N VAL A 153 2.45 -35.48 -1.20
CA VAL A 153 2.18 -35.41 -2.65
C VAL A 153 1.53 -36.70 -3.20
N THR A 154 1.79 -37.86 -2.57
CA THR A 154 1.14 -39.12 -2.90
C THR A 154 -0.35 -39.17 -2.61
N ASP A 155 -0.86 -38.26 -1.77
CA ASP A 155 -2.28 -38.23 -1.38
C ASP A 155 -3.13 -37.34 -2.31
N TRP A 156 -2.49 -36.43 -3.05
CA TRP A 156 -3.21 -35.43 -3.86
C TRP A 156 -2.81 -35.37 -5.34
N HIS A 157 -1.76 -36.13 -5.76
CA HIS A 157 -1.31 -36.16 -7.15
C HIS A 157 -1.16 -37.60 -7.66
N ASP A 158 -1.77 -37.92 -8.81
CA ASP A 158 -1.77 -39.28 -9.39
C ASP A 158 -0.38 -39.72 -9.84
N ARG A 159 0.48 -38.78 -10.24
CA ARG A 159 1.87 -39.00 -10.70
C ARG A 159 2.84 -38.18 -9.85
N PRO A 160 3.12 -38.63 -8.60
CA PRO A 160 3.94 -37.87 -7.67
C PRO A 160 5.44 -37.93 -7.92
N GLU A 161 5.90 -38.75 -8.86
CA GLU A 161 7.30 -39.15 -9.05
C GLU A 161 8.19 -37.91 -9.23
N SER A 162 7.83 -36.96 -10.10
CA SER A 162 8.63 -35.75 -10.35
C SER A 162 8.71 -34.83 -9.12
N PHE A 163 7.69 -34.79 -8.28
CA PHE A 163 7.70 -34.03 -7.02
C PHE A 163 8.58 -34.72 -5.97
N LEU A 164 8.46 -36.06 -5.87
CA LEU A 164 9.30 -36.84 -4.94
C LEU A 164 10.78 -36.79 -5.30
N GLU A 165 11.11 -36.62 -6.58
CA GLU A 165 12.49 -36.48 -7.06
C GLU A 165 13.15 -35.19 -6.54
N ILE A 166 12.44 -34.05 -6.55
CA ILE A 166 13.01 -32.74 -6.19
C ILE A 166 12.77 -32.35 -4.73
N GLY A 167 11.86 -33.00 -4.03
CA GLY A 167 11.55 -32.74 -2.63
C GLY A 167 10.83 -31.43 -2.35
N PRO A 168 10.45 -31.18 -1.06
CA PRO A 168 9.64 -30.03 -0.67
C PRO A 168 10.36 -28.69 -0.84
N LEU A 169 11.69 -28.67 -0.86
CA LEU A 169 12.48 -27.47 -0.99
C LEU A 169 12.30 -26.84 -2.39
N TYR A 170 12.51 -27.61 -3.45
CA TYR A 170 12.39 -27.10 -4.83
C TYR A 170 10.95 -27.06 -5.33
N ASP A 171 10.04 -27.82 -4.73
CA ASP A 171 8.64 -27.75 -5.10
C ASP A 171 7.89 -26.64 -4.35
N GLY A 172 8.00 -26.61 -3.03
CA GLY A 172 7.19 -25.75 -2.16
C GLY A 172 7.86 -24.47 -1.71
N ALA A 173 9.11 -24.54 -1.22
CA ALA A 173 9.80 -23.38 -0.65
C ALA A 173 10.08 -22.26 -1.67
N VAL A 174 10.08 -22.57 -2.96
CA VAL A 174 10.24 -21.59 -4.04
C VAL A 174 9.18 -20.48 -4.02
N TYR A 175 7.98 -20.73 -3.48
CA TYR A 175 6.93 -19.71 -3.37
C TYR A 175 7.24 -18.66 -2.31
N PRO A 176 7.42 -19.00 -1.01
CA PRO A 176 7.81 -18.00 -0.01
C PRO A 176 9.17 -17.38 -0.31
N LEU A 177 10.15 -18.13 -0.83
CA LEU A 177 11.46 -17.59 -1.20
C LEU A 177 11.33 -16.53 -2.29
N SER A 178 10.59 -16.79 -3.38
CA SER A 178 10.38 -15.82 -4.45
C SER A 178 9.73 -14.54 -3.94
N LEU A 179 8.81 -14.66 -2.99
CA LEU A 179 8.12 -13.53 -2.40
C LEU A 179 9.06 -12.71 -1.50
N LEU A 180 9.80 -13.38 -0.61
CA LEU A 180 10.76 -12.74 0.29
C LEU A 180 11.86 -12.01 -0.49
N VAL A 181 12.41 -12.66 -1.55
CA VAL A 181 13.41 -12.04 -2.43
C VAL A 181 12.82 -10.82 -3.16
N SER A 182 11.56 -10.88 -3.59
CA SER A 182 10.91 -9.73 -4.23
C SER A 182 10.74 -8.54 -3.28
N TRP A 183 10.59 -8.77 -1.99
CA TRP A 183 10.39 -7.71 -0.98
C TRP A 183 11.68 -7.20 -0.35
N PHE A 184 12.62 -8.09 -0.05
CA PHE A 184 13.82 -7.76 0.73
C PHE A 184 15.11 -7.77 -0.10
N GLY A 185 15.05 -8.21 -1.36
CA GLY A 185 16.24 -8.42 -2.18
C GLY A 185 16.87 -9.79 -1.93
N PRO A 186 18.13 -9.99 -2.33
CA PRO A 186 18.78 -11.28 -2.24
C PRO A 186 18.96 -11.77 -0.79
N VAL A 187 18.94 -13.08 -0.61
CA VAL A 187 19.42 -13.76 0.60
C VAL A 187 20.94 -13.78 0.54
N ASP A 188 21.61 -13.22 1.53
CA ASP A 188 23.07 -13.18 1.57
C ASP A 188 23.67 -14.50 2.06
N ARG A 189 22.98 -15.13 3.04
CA ARG A 189 23.53 -16.28 3.74
C ARG A 189 22.44 -17.18 4.32
N VAL A 190 22.63 -18.48 4.20
CA VAL A 190 21.98 -19.48 5.04
C VAL A 190 22.80 -19.64 6.32
N ARG A 191 22.22 -19.26 7.46
CA ARG A 191 22.92 -19.30 8.76
C ARG A 191 23.02 -20.70 9.33
N VAL A 192 21.93 -21.45 9.18
CA VAL A 192 21.81 -22.83 9.64
C VAL A 192 20.73 -23.51 8.80
N ALA A 193 20.92 -24.78 8.50
CA ALA A 193 19.88 -25.62 7.93
C ALA A 193 19.98 -27.04 8.49
N ASP A 194 18.85 -27.74 8.48
CA ASP A 194 18.74 -29.16 8.82
C ASP A 194 17.76 -29.85 7.90
N THR A 195 18.02 -31.12 7.63
CA THR A 195 17.17 -31.96 6.79
C THR A 195 16.83 -33.25 7.51
N ILE A 196 15.52 -33.56 7.57
CA ILE A 196 15.02 -34.70 8.33
C ILE A 196 14.18 -35.59 7.40
N ASP A 197 14.54 -36.86 7.30
CA ASP A 197 13.70 -37.84 6.61
C ASP A 197 12.69 -38.45 7.60
N VAL A 198 11.50 -37.87 7.61
CA VAL A 198 10.36 -38.33 8.44
C VAL A 198 9.30 -39.05 7.63
N TRP A 199 9.64 -39.49 6.40
CA TRP A 199 8.68 -40.15 5.52
C TRP A 199 8.17 -41.47 6.10
N PRO A 200 6.85 -41.77 6.05
CA PRO A 200 6.30 -42.96 6.67
C PRO A 200 6.76 -44.24 5.99
N ASP A 201 7.22 -45.25 6.73
CA ASP A 201 7.68 -46.55 6.21
C ASP A 201 6.60 -47.33 5.42
N ARG A 202 5.34 -47.06 5.73
CA ARG A 202 4.18 -47.70 5.03
C ARG A 202 3.95 -47.17 3.61
N GLU A 203 4.55 -46.02 3.25
CA GLU A 203 4.39 -45.41 1.94
C GLU A 203 5.40 -46.02 0.96
N PRO A 204 4.92 -46.69 -0.10
CA PRO A 204 5.80 -47.41 -1.03
C PRO A 204 6.63 -46.48 -1.92
N ARG A 205 6.13 -45.23 -2.17
CA ARG A 205 6.81 -44.20 -2.95
C ARG A 205 7.45 -43.24 -1.99
N ARG A 206 8.78 -43.08 -2.07
CA ARG A 206 9.56 -42.24 -1.16
C ARG A 206 10.17 -41.08 -1.91
N PRO A 207 10.35 -39.89 -1.26
CA PRO A 207 11.14 -38.82 -1.80
C PRO A 207 12.60 -39.27 -2.02
N ALA A 208 13.20 -38.82 -3.11
CA ALA A 208 14.63 -38.98 -3.35
C ALA A 208 15.49 -38.00 -2.53
N ARG A 209 14.87 -36.91 -2.04
CA ARG A 209 15.45 -35.90 -1.16
C ARG A 209 14.74 -35.92 0.20
N PRO A 210 15.33 -35.33 1.26
CA PRO A 210 14.70 -35.26 2.58
C PRO A 210 13.26 -34.74 2.51
N SER A 211 12.36 -35.39 3.22
CA SER A 211 10.92 -35.05 3.23
C SER A 211 10.59 -33.83 4.07
N HIS A 212 11.54 -33.33 4.86
CA HIS A 212 11.42 -32.15 5.70
C HIS A 212 12.74 -31.37 5.75
N VAL A 213 12.65 -30.04 5.60
CA VAL A 213 13.79 -29.13 5.60
C VAL A 213 13.47 -27.91 6.46
N GLU A 214 14.40 -27.55 7.33
CA GLU A 214 14.38 -26.30 8.09
C GLU A 214 15.61 -25.47 7.78
N ALA A 215 15.45 -24.14 7.65
CA ALA A 215 16.58 -23.23 7.42
C ALA A 215 16.36 -21.87 8.08
N THR A 216 17.47 -21.19 8.40
CA THR A 216 17.47 -19.78 8.83
C THR A 216 18.26 -18.95 7.83
N LEU A 217 17.55 -18.02 7.18
CA LEU A 217 18.04 -17.17 6.10
C LEU A 217 18.34 -15.77 6.59
N ALA A 218 19.41 -15.15 6.14
CA ALA A 218 19.75 -13.76 6.41
C ALA A 218 19.72 -12.94 5.13
N PHE A 219 19.00 -11.82 5.17
CA PHE A 219 18.95 -10.80 4.13
C PHE A 219 19.84 -9.62 4.54
N GLY A 220 20.64 -9.06 3.64
CA GLY A 220 21.69 -8.08 3.96
C GLY A 220 21.20 -6.84 4.70
N SER A 221 20.09 -6.29 4.30
CA SER A 221 19.46 -5.13 4.95
C SER A 221 18.05 -5.43 5.44
N GLY A 222 17.69 -6.71 5.51
CA GLY A 222 16.34 -7.17 5.81
C GLY A 222 16.28 -8.10 7.03
N PRO A 223 15.18 -8.85 7.14
CA PRO A 223 14.94 -9.73 8.26
C PRO A 223 15.86 -10.95 8.28
N THR A 224 15.91 -11.60 9.44
CA THR A 224 16.26 -13.02 9.55
C THR A 224 14.98 -13.84 9.43
N VAL A 225 14.92 -14.79 8.49
CA VAL A 225 13.71 -15.58 8.23
C VAL A 225 13.96 -17.06 8.51
N ARG A 226 13.12 -17.67 9.33
CA ARG A 226 13.04 -19.12 9.45
C ARG A 226 12.12 -19.67 8.38
N LEU A 227 12.63 -20.64 7.60
CA LEU A 227 11.91 -21.34 6.55
C LEU A 227 11.72 -22.80 6.94
N THR A 228 10.52 -23.33 6.73
CA THR A 228 10.21 -24.77 6.87
C THR A 228 9.55 -25.26 5.60
N ALA A 229 10.06 -26.34 4.99
CA ALA A 229 9.47 -27.00 3.83
C ALA A 229 9.24 -28.48 4.12
N SER A 230 8.05 -29.01 3.80
CA SER A 230 7.70 -30.38 4.18
C SER A 230 6.67 -31.05 3.27
N PHE A 231 6.95 -32.32 2.94
CA PHE A 231 5.99 -33.26 2.35
C PHE A 231 5.36 -34.21 3.37
N TYR A 232 5.81 -34.15 4.63
CA TYR A 232 5.41 -35.13 5.64
C TYR A 232 3.96 -35.02 6.09
N ALA A 233 3.41 -33.80 6.22
CA ALA A 233 2.05 -33.61 6.71
C ALA A 233 1.04 -34.39 5.84
N PRO A 234 0.16 -35.22 6.42
CA PRO A 234 -0.77 -36.07 5.64
C PRO A 234 -1.92 -35.28 5.02
N HIS A 235 -2.11 -34.03 5.43
CA HIS A 235 -3.14 -33.11 4.95
C HIS A 235 -2.65 -31.68 5.16
N ARG A 236 -3.38 -30.69 4.69
CA ARG A 236 -3.02 -29.29 4.87
C ARG A 236 -2.88 -28.95 6.36
N SER A 237 -1.70 -28.46 6.74
CA SER A 237 -1.49 -27.91 8.07
C SER A 237 -2.18 -26.55 8.18
N ARG A 238 -2.27 -26.02 9.43
CA ARG A 238 -2.77 -24.66 9.66
C ARG A 238 -1.92 -23.61 8.91
N GLU A 239 -0.61 -23.80 8.86
CA GLU A 239 0.37 -22.93 8.22
C GLU A 239 0.81 -23.46 6.84
N PHE A 240 -0.12 -23.88 6.02
CA PHE A 240 0.15 -24.57 4.75
C PHE A 240 1.21 -23.85 3.87
N TYR A 241 0.98 -22.57 3.54
CA TYR A 241 1.93 -21.68 2.88
C TYR A 241 1.97 -20.33 3.58
N GLY A 242 1.88 -20.31 4.91
CA GLY A 242 1.84 -19.12 5.72
C GLY A 242 3.19 -18.39 5.75
N LEU A 243 3.13 -17.09 5.80
CA LEU A 243 4.28 -16.21 6.02
C LEU A 243 3.93 -15.18 7.07
N GLU A 244 4.71 -15.10 8.13
CA GLU A 244 4.57 -14.11 9.18
C GLU A 244 5.84 -13.26 9.27
N LEU A 245 5.67 -11.95 9.33
CA LEU A 245 6.77 -10.97 9.43
C LEU A 245 6.55 -10.06 10.62
N HIS A 246 7.62 -9.82 11.38
CA HIS A 246 7.60 -8.96 12.57
C HIS A 246 8.56 -7.80 12.39
N GLY A 247 8.03 -6.60 12.52
CA GLY A 247 8.78 -5.37 12.55
C GLY A 247 8.60 -4.61 13.86
N ASP A 248 9.30 -3.51 14.01
CA ASP A 248 9.30 -2.70 15.24
C ASP A 248 7.92 -2.10 15.56
N ASP A 249 7.09 -1.84 14.55
CA ASP A 249 5.81 -1.14 14.67
C ASP A 249 4.59 -2.04 14.42
N GLY A 250 4.79 -3.27 13.95
CA GLY A 250 3.68 -4.19 13.67
C GLY A 250 4.12 -5.52 13.08
N SER A 251 3.14 -6.39 12.87
CA SER A 251 3.31 -7.71 12.29
C SER A 251 2.35 -7.95 11.15
N LEU A 252 2.80 -8.69 10.15
CA LEU A 252 2.04 -9.07 8.97
C LEU A 252 1.92 -10.60 8.95
N TYR A 253 0.72 -11.10 8.70
CA TYR A 253 0.49 -12.50 8.37
C TYR A 253 -0.14 -12.61 6.97
N LEU A 254 0.49 -13.41 6.11
CA LEU A 254 0.00 -13.79 4.79
C LEU A 254 -0.30 -15.29 4.80
N ARG A 255 -1.57 -15.66 4.63
CA ARG A 255 -2.04 -17.06 4.72
C ARG A 255 -1.46 -17.97 3.65
N GLY A 256 -1.20 -17.45 2.44
CA GLY A 256 -0.76 -18.27 1.32
C GLY A 256 0.18 -17.54 0.37
N THR A 257 1.46 -17.84 0.46
CA THR A 257 2.49 -17.28 -0.47
C THR A 257 2.32 -17.77 -1.91
N GLY A 258 1.66 -18.92 -2.10
CA GLY A 258 1.32 -19.50 -3.40
C GLY A 258 -0.10 -19.15 -3.89
N ALA A 259 -0.90 -18.41 -3.10
CA ALA A 259 -2.29 -18.12 -3.45
C ALA A 259 -2.40 -17.14 -4.61
N MET A 260 -3.37 -17.39 -5.49
CA MET A 260 -3.69 -16.53 -6.65
C MET A 260 -4.93 -15.68 -6.41
N GLY A 261 -5.64 -15.93 -5.30
CA GLY A 261 -6.93 -15.36 -4.98
C GLY A 261 -6.88 -13.96 -4.37
N THR A 262 -8.07 -13.45 -4.07
CA THR A 262 -8.32 -12.10 -3.57
C THR A 262 -9.00 -12.10 -2.21
N ALA A 263 -8.99 -13.24 -1.50
CA ALA A 263 -9.72 -13.36 -0.23
C ALA A 263 -9.28 -12.28 0.78
N ARG A 264 -10.26 -11.66 1.42
CA ARG A 264 -10.03 -10.53 2.34
C ARG A 264 -9.12 -10.93 3.50
N ASP A 265 -9.28 -12.15 4.02
CA ASP A 265 -8.55 -12.63 5.18
C ASP A 265 -7.18 -13.26 4.86
N ASP A 266 -6.77 -13.24 3.58
CA ASP A 266 -5.46 -13.76 3.19
C ASP A 266 -4.30 -12.94 3.73
N VAL A 267 -4.53 -11.65 3.97
CA VAL A 267 -3.54 -10.73 4.53
C VAL A 267 -4.08 -10.15 5.82
N GLN A 268 -3.39 -10.39 6.91
CA GLN A 268 -3.72 -9.85 8.21
C GLN A 268 -2.58 -8.98 8.73
N PHE A 269 -2.92 -7.94 9.44
CA PHE A 269 -1.97 -7.00 9.99
C PHE A 269 -2.29 -6.74 11.46
N GLY A 270 -1.29 -6.86 12.32
CA GLY A 270 -1.35 -6.55 13.74
C GLY A 270 -0.41 -5.41 14.08
N ARG A 271 -0.91 -4.38 14.75
CA ARG A 271 -0.08 -3.33 15.34
C ARG A 271 0.46 -3.77 16.69
N LEU A 272 1.53 -3.11 17.13
CA LEU A 272 2.13 -3.38 18.43
C LEU A 272 1.06 -3.42 19.55
N GLY A 273 0.92 -4.59 20.19
CA GLY A 273 -0.02 -4.82 21.30
C GLY A 273 -1.47 -5.08 20.89
N ARG A 274 -1.77 -5.28 19.59
CA ARG A 274 -3.13 -5.59 19.09
C ARG A 274 -3.20 -6.94 18.40
N GLU A 275 -4.40 -7.48 18.35
CA GLU A 275 -4.70 -8.68 17.57
C GLU A 275 -4.59 -8.42 16.05
N TYR A 276 -4.37 -9.48 15.30
CA TYR A 276 -4.38 -9.44 13.84
C TYR A 276 -5.78 -9.14 13.31
N THR A 277 -5.87 -8.21 12.39
CA THR A 277 -7.09 -7.89 11.64
C THR A 277 -6.84 -8.01 10.15
N ALA A 278 -7.89 -8.24 9.35
CA ALA A 278 -7.76 -8.26 7.90
C ALA A 278 -7.19 -6.92 7.40
N ALA A 279 -6.14 -6.98 6.59
CA ALA A 279 -5.57 -5.79 5.98
C ALA A 279 -6.58 -5.13 5.02
N PRO A 280 -6.63 -3.78 4.94
CA PRO A 280 -7.52 -3.08 4.05
C PRO A 280 -7.37 -3.56 2.60
N GLN A 281 -8.48 -3.78 1.92
CA GLN A 281 -8.51 -4.16 0.51
C GLN A 281 -8.94 -2.93 -0.31
N GLN A 282 -8.00 -2.40 -1.08
CA GLN A 282 -8.28 -1.32 -2.02
C GLN A 282 -8.81 -1.94 -3.32
N SER A 283 -10.05 -1.63 -3.71
CA SER A 283 -10.75 -2.02 -4.94
C SER A 283 -11.02 -3.54 -5.14
N PRO A 284 -12.09 -3.92 -5.84
CA PRO A 284 -12.28 -5.29 -6.27
C PRO A 284 -11.15 -5.66 -7.23
N THR A 285 -10.25 -6.51 -6.79
CA THR A 285 -9.13 -6.99 -7.58
C THR A 285 -9.57 -8.23 -8.35
N ARG A 286 -9.30 -8.26 -9.66
CA ARG A 286 -9.41 -9.46 -10.48
C ARG A 286 -8.51 -10.55 -9.91
N GLU A 287 -8.95 -11.80 -9.92
CA GLU A 287 -8.08 -12.94 -9.65
C GLU A 287 -6.86 -12.91 -10.58
N TYR A 288 -5.72 -13.24 -10.01
CA TYR A 288 -4.47 -13.33 -10.75
C TYR A 288 -4.40 -14.71 -11.41
N ARG A 289 -4.15 -14.76 -12.71
CA ARG A 289 -4.05 -15.99 -13.48
C ARG A 289 -2.58 -16.33 -13.76
N TYR A 290 -2.28 -17.56 -14.02
CA TYR A 290 -0.92 -17.99 -14.36
C TYR A 290 -0.37 -17.23 -15.57
N VAL A 291 -1.19 -17.01 -16.59
CA VAL A 291 -0.83 -16.28 -17.81
C VAL A 291 -0.47 -14.80 -17.55
N ASP A 292 -0.97 -14.18 -16.48
CA ASP A 292 -0.71 -12.77 -16.17
C ASP A 292 0.78 -12.49 -15.95
N ALA A 293 1.56 -13.49 -15.50
CA ALA A 293 3.02 -13.38 -15.37
C ALA A 293 3.71 -13.40 -16.75
N VAL A 294 3.22 -14.24 -17.64
CA VAL A 294 3.71 -14.33 -19.04
C VAL A 294 3.39 -13.05 -19.79
N GLU A 295 2.16 -12.54 -19.63
CA GLU A 295 1.71 -11.30 -20.26
C GLU A 295 2.56 -10.09 -19.83
N ARG A 296 2.94 -9.99 -18.55
CA ARG A 296 3.86 -8.93 -18.10
C ARG A 296 5.24 -9.02 -18.74
N LEU A 297 5.77 -10.24 -18.89
CA LEU A 297 7.02 -10.43 -19.62
C LEU A 297 6.88 -9.98 -21.08
N ALA A 298 5.80 -10.41 -21.75
CA ALA A 298 5.50 -10.04 -23.12
C ALA A 298 5.32 -8.53 -23.31
N THR A 299 4.66 -7.86 -22.38
CA THR A 299 4.52 -6.39 -22.38
C THR A 299 5.88 -5.72 -22.28
N GLY A 300 6.73 -6.14 -21.34
CA GLY A 300 8.09 -5.59 -21.21
C GLY A 300 8.95 -5.80 -22.47
N ILE A 301 8.75 -6.93 -23.18
CA ILE A 301 9.41 -7.19 -24.47
C ILE A 301 8.92 -6.19 -25.54
N ALA A 302 7.59 -6.01 -25.64
CA ALA A 302 6.98 -5.12 -26.62
C ALA A 302 7.37 -3.64 -26.40
N ASP A 303 7.50 -3.23 -25.14
CA ASP A 303 7.89 -1.86 -24.75
C ASP A 303 9.42 -1.61 -24.85
N GLY A 304 10.20 -2.61 -25.27
CA GLY A 304 11.67 -2.52 -25.32
C GLY A 304 12.35 -2.45 -23.96
N THR A 305 11.61 -2.78 -22.89
CA THR A 305 12.09 -2.84 -21.50
C THR A 305 11.97 -4.26 -20.93
N PRO A 306 12.59 -5.27 -21.55
CA PRO A 306 12.45 -6.65 -21.12
C PRO A 306 12.96 -6.79 -19.69
N THR A 307 12.04 -7.12 -18.75
CA THR A 307 12.45 -7.33 -17.37
C THR A 307 13.12 -8.69 -17.26
N ARG A 308 14.33 -8.70 -16.75
CA ARG A 308 15.05 -9.93 -16.38
C ARG A 308 14.83 -10.29 -14.91
N ALA A 309 14.04 -9.49 -14.20
CA ALA A 309 13.83 -9.63 -12.78
C ALA A 309 13.28 -11.01 -12.38
N GLY A 310 12.33 -11.55 -13.15
CA GLY A 310 11.81 -12.90 -12.91
C GLY A 310 12.84 -14.00 -13.07
N GLY A 311 13.69 -13.95 -14.09
CA GLY A 311 14.77 -14.91 -14.31
C GLY A 311 15.86 -14.83 -13.25
N ARG A 312 16.32 -13.62 -12.91
CA ARG A 312 17.32 -13.40 -11.85
C ARG A 312 16.81 -13.87 -10.50
N ARG A 313 15.56 -13.57 -10.16
CA ARG A 313 14.92 -14.07 -8.95
C ARG A 313 14.83 -15.60 -8.95
N GLY A 314 14.42 -16.20 -10.07
CA GLY A 314 14.35 -17.66 -10.22
C GLY A 314 15.71 -18.32 -10.01
N ALA A 315 16.78 -17.78 -10.60
CA ALA A 315 18.14 -18.27 -10.41
C ALA A 315 18.63 -18.12 -8.97
N HIS A 316 18.35 -16.96 -8.35
CA HIS A 316 18.73 -16.72 -6.96
C HIS A 316 17.98 -17.66 -6.00
N VAL A 317 16.70 -17.93 -6.22
CA VAL A 317 15.94 -18.92 -5.43
C VAL A 317 16.54 -20.32 -5.55
N VAL A 318 17.03 -20.72 -6.74
CA VAL A 318 17.76 -21.99 -6.90
C VAL A 318 19.04 -21.97 -6.08
N ALA A 319 19.82 -20.89 -6.12
CA ALA A 319 21.04 -20.75 -5.32
C ALA A 319 20.77 -20.81 -3.81
N VAL A 320 19.66 -20.22 -3.35
CA VAL A 320 19.23 -20.34 -1.94
C VAL A 320 18.92 -21.79 -1.59
N CYS A 321 18.22 -22.53 -2.45
CA CYS A 321 17.94 -23.95 -2.23
C CYS A 321 19.22 -24.78 -2.15
N ASN A 322 20.18 -24.56 -3.08
CA ASN A 322 21.46 -25.25 -3.05
C ASN A 322 22.28 -24.90 -1.78
N ALA A 323 22.25 -23.63 -1.35
CA ALA A 323 22.92 -23.21 -0.13
C ALA A 323 22.29 -23.81 1.14
N ILE A 324 20.96 -24.03 1.14
CA ILE A 324 20.27 -24.73 2.24
C ILE A 324 20.74 -26.19 2.33
N GLU A 325 20.82 -26.91 1.21
CA GLU A 325 21.31 -28.27 1.18
C GLU A 325 22.80 -28.35 1.64
N ALA A 326 23.63 -27.46 1.11
CA ALA A 326 25.05 -27.38 1.49
C ALA A 326 25.24 -27.02 2.99
N ALA A 327 24.38 -26.14 3.55
CA ALA A 327 24.45 -25.80 4.96
C ALA A 327 24.03 -26.98 5.86
N ALA A 328 23.01 -27.75 5.43
CA ALA A 328 22.58 -28.95 6.14
C ALA A 328 23.66 -30.07 6.11
N GLU A 329 24.31 -30.24 4.99
CA GLU A 329 25.43 -31.21 4.83
C GLU A 329 26.66 -30.82 5.64
N SER A 330 27.07 -29.53 5.57
CA SER A 330 28.28 -29.06 6.26
C SER A 330 28.08 -28.80 7.75
N GLY A 331 26.84 -28.62 8.21
CA GLY A 331 26.50 -28.20 9.57
C GLY A 331 26.94 -26.76 9.89
N GLY A 332 27.28 -25.95 8.87
CA GLY A 332 27.75 -24.59 9.00
C GLY A 332 27.02 -23.57 8.10
N PRO A 333 27.28 -22.27 8.28
CA PRO A 333 26.68 -21.24 7.43
C PRO A 333 27.26 -21.28 6.01
N VAL A 334 26.42 -21.00 5.01
CA VAL A 334 26.77 -20.94 3.59
C VAL A 334 26.35 -19.61 3.00
N ASP A 335 27.25 -18.92 2.31
CA ASP A 335 26.96 -17.71 1.56
C ASP A 335 26.21 -18.03 0.27
N VAL A 336 25.26 -17.20 -0.09
CA VAL A 336 24.44 -17.39 -1.29
C VAL A 336 24.96 -16.49 -2.41
N PRO A 337 25.25 -17.01 -3.61
CA PRO A 337 25.63 -16.20 -4.76
C PRO A 337 24.53 -15.17 -5.12
N ASP A 338 24.92 -13.94 -5.39
CA ASP A 338 24.01 -12.91 -5.89
C ASP A 338 23.94 -12.94 -7.42
N PHE A 339 22.73 -13.11 -7.94
CA PHE A 339 22.44 -13.06 -9.38
C PHE A 339 21.83 -11.71 -9.82
N GLY A 340 21.98 -10.67 -9.00
CA GLY A 340 21.37 -9.37 -9.22
C GLY A 340 19.85 -9.43 -9.08
N ALA A 341 19.36 -10.24 -8.13
CA ALA A 341 17.95 -10.33 -7.77
C ALA A 341 17.58 -9.08 -6.97
N GLU A 342 17.28 -8.00 -7.67
CA GLU A 342 16.81 -6.76 -7.07
C GLU A 342 15.42 -6.95 -6.45
N ARG A 343 15.10 -6.11 -5.47
CA ARG A 343 13.73 -5.96 -4.98
C ARG A 343 12.84 -5.63 -6.18
N ASP A 344 11.76 -6.37 -6.34
CA ASP A 344 10.73 -5.91 -7.25
C ASP A 344 10.32 -4.51 -6.76
N PRO A 345 10.29 -3.50 -7.61
CA PRO A 345 9.56 -2.31 -7.24
C PRO A 345 8.16 -2.83 -6.90
N VAL A 346 7.78 -2.82 -5.63
CA VAL A 346 6.37 -2.98 -5.27
C VAL A 346 5.70 -1.97 -6.17
N PRO A 347 4.83 -2.37 -7.13
CA PRO A 347 4.27 -1.41 -8.04
C PRO A 347 3.66 -0.37 -7.14
N ALA A 348 4.25 0.82 -7.13
CA ALA A 348 3.57 1.96 -6.59
C ALA A 348 2.16 1.87 -7.18
N PRO A 349 1.08 2.03 -6.40
CA PRO A 349 -0.25 2.15 -6.94
C PRO A 349 -0.10 3.07 -8.15
N ALA A 350 -0.64 2.70 -9.32
CA ALA A 350 -0.35 3.28 -10.64
C ALA A 350 0.07 4.72 -10.46
N VAL A 351 1.35 5.02 -10.64
CA VAL A 351 1.96 6.23 -10.08
C VAL A 351 1.16 7.37 -10.64
N THR A 352 0.23 7.84 -9.85
CA THR A 352 -0.01 9.26 -9.84
C THR A 352 1.36 9.84 -9.60
N PRO A 353 1.90 10.68 -10.51
CA PRO A 353 3.25 11.16 -10.39
C PRO A 353 3.38 11.62 -8.95
N LYS A 354 4.36 11.05 -8.19
CA LYS A 354 4.68 11.54 -6.85
C LYS A 354 4.64 13.04 -7.04
N ARG A 355 3.65 13.70 -6.47
CA ARG A 355 3.73 15.15 -6.35
C ARG A 355 5.06 15.30 -5.65
N ARG A 356 6.06 15.73 -6.42
CA ARG A 356 7.40 16.01 -5.94
C ARG A 356 7.18 16.78 -4.67
N ALA A 357 7.67 16.24 -3.54
CA ALA A 357 7.63 17.01 -2.30
C ALA A 357 8.09 18.40 -2.69
N PRO A 358 7.30 19.46 -2.45
CA PRO A 358 7.68 20.79 -2.86
C PRO A 358 9.10 21.00 -2.36
N ASP A 359 10.02 21.42 -3.25
CA ASP A 359 11.38 21.74 -2.86
C ASP A 359 11.30 22.57 -1.59
N ARG A 360 12.22 22.35 -0.63
CA ARG A 360 12.19 22.93 0.73
C ARG A 360 11.86 24.43 0.80
N ASP A 361 11.90 25.13 -0.35
CA ASP A 361 11.61 26.54 -0.50
C ASP A 361 10.25 26.85 -1.19
N ASP A 362 9.46 25.86 -1.62
CA ASP A 362 8.24 26.06 -2.42
C ASP A 362 6.93 26.10 -1.59
N ALA A 363 6.95 26.65 -0.37
CA ALA A 363 5.73 26.93 0.39
C ALA A 363 4.73 27.87 -0.36
N CYS A 364 5.21 28.58 -1.37
CA CYS A 364 4.41 29.53 -2.17
C CYS A 364 3.56 28.87 -3.27
N SER A 365 3.70 27.56 -3.56
CA SER A 365 3.04 26.90 -4.70
C SER A 365 1.83 26.03 -4.32
N LEU A 366 1.49 25.87 -3.02
CA LEU A 366 0.37 25.06 -2.60
C LEU A 366 -0.97 25.65 -3.06
N ARG A 367 -1.59 25.02 -4.05
CA ARG A 367 -2.93 25.39 -4.53
C ARG A 367 -3.98 24.62 -3.75
N LEU A 368 -4.87 25.35 -3.07
CA LEU A 368 -6.02 24.80 -2.35
C LEU A 368 -7.33 25.16 -3.08
N PRO A 369 -8.35 24.30 -3.01
CA PRO A 369 -9.71 24.70 -3.33
C PRO A 369 -10.12 25.96 -2.56
N PRO A 370 -10.99 26.82 -3.12
CA PRO A 370 -11.37 28.09 -2.48
C PRO A 370 -12.17 27.89 -1.18
N ILE A 371 -12.75 26.72 -0.99
CA ILE A 371 -13.54 26.33 0.19
C ILE A 371 -13.28 24.86 0.51
N GLY A 372 -13.33 24.48 1.79
CA GLY A 372 -13.32 23.11 2.25
C GLY A 372 -14.62 22.74 2.97
N PHE A 373 -14.81 21.43 3.21
CA PHE A 373 -15.92 20.92 4.02
C PHE A 373 -15.38 20.34 5.33
N GLY A 374 -15.92 20.86 6.47
CA GLY A 374 -15.58 20.37 7.80
C GLY A 374 -16.30 19.06 8.11
N CYS A 375 -15.54 17.99 8.33
CA CYS A 375 -16.06 16.65 8.59
C CYS A 375 -16.30 16.37 10.08
N SER A 376 -16.17 17.37 10.97
CA SER A 376 -16.43 17.22 12.40
C SER A 376 -17.87 16.82 12.64
N ARG A 377 -18.07 15.81 13.49
CA ARG A 377 -19.40 15.35 13.93
C ARG A 377 -19.86 16.01 15.23
N TYR A 378 -19.06 16.87 15.84
CA TYR A 378 -19.41 17.58 17.06
C TYR A 378 -20.11 18.89 16.73
N ARG A 379 -21.31 19.12 17.26
CA ARG A 379 -22.10 20.34 17.09
C ARG A 379 -22.87 20.68 18.37
N ASN A 380 -22.65 21.88 18.89
CA ASN A 380 -23.39 22.42 20.05
C ASN A 380 -23.39 21.50 21.28
N GLY A 381 -22.29 20.77 21.53
CA GLY A 381 -22.21 19.82 22.64
C GLY A 381 -22.70 18.42 22.33
N GLU A 382 -23.19 18.15 21.12
CA GLU A 382 -23.71 16.85 20.72
C GLU A 382 -22.95 16.26 19.54
N TYR A 383 -22.89 14.93 19.48
CA TYR A 383 -22.34 14.19 18.34
C TYR A 383 -23.43 13.93 17.32
N VAL A 384 -23.19 14.31 16.06
CA VAL A 384 -24.11 14.09 14.92
C VAL A 384 -23.40 13.26 13.85
N ASP A 385 -24.10 12.29 13.28
CA ASP A 385 -23.61 11.61 12.08
C ASP A 385 -23.62 12.59 10.89
N ARG A 386 -22.52 12.65 10.16
CA ARG A 386 -22.36 13.55 9.01
C ARG A 386 -21.96 12.84 7.73
N ALA A 387 -21.98 11.53 7.69
CA ALA A 387 -21.57 10.78 6.49
C ALA A 387 -22.37 11.23 5.26
N ASP A 388 -23.71 11.34 5.37
CA ASP A 388 -24.58 11.79 4.27
C ASP A 388 -24.25 13.22 3.82
N SER A 389 -23.95 14.11 4.76
CA SER A 389 -23.58 15.50 4.45
C SER A 389 -22.23 15.61 3.75
N ILE A 390 -21.28 14.75 4.11
CA ILE A 390 -19.96 14.67 3.45
C ILE A 390 -20.13 14.14 2.03
N GLY A 391 -20.96 13.11 1.83
CA GLY A 391 -21.33 12.61 0.50
C GLY A 391 -21.96 13.71 -0.36
N THR A 392 -22.96 14.42 0.18
CA THR A 392 -23.61 15.56 -0.49
C THR A 392 -22.59 16.66 -0.86
N ALA A 393 -21.64 16.95 0.00
CA ALA A 393 -20.59 17.95 -0.29
C ALA A 393 -19.67 17.50 -1.44
N LEU A 394 -19.27 16.24 -1.49
CA LEU A 394 -18.48 15.67 -2.60
C LEU A 394 -19.26 15.75 -3.92
N ASP A 395 -20.54 15.39 -3.91
CA ASP A 395 -21.44 15.44 -5.07
C ASP A 395 -21.66 16.88 -5.54
N ALA A 396 -21.79 17.83 -4.61
CA ALA A 396 -21.90 19.25 -4.93
C ALA A 396 -20.62 19.87 -5.53
N GLY A 397 -19.46 19.22 -5.36
CA GLY A 397 -18.20 19.67 -5.94
C GLY A 397 -17.15 20.15 -4.93
N TYR A 398 -17.33 19.94 -3.64
CA TYR A 398 -16.24 20.17 -2.68
C TYR A 398 -15.07 19.24 -2.97
N ARG A 399 -13.84 19.79 -2.92
CA ARG A 399 -12.60 19.07 -3.20
C ARG A 399 -11.52 19.28 -2.13
N LEU A 400 -11.90 19.82 -0.95
CA LEU A 400 -11.11 19.84 0.27
C LEU A 400 -11.97 19.33 1.41
N LEU A 401 -11.53 18.23 2.04
CA LEU A 401 -12.16 17.65 3.24
C LEU A 401 -11.24 17.86 4.44
N ASP A 402 -11.80 18.38 5.52
CA ASP A 402 -11.09 18.64 6.77
C ASP A 402 -11.50 17.61 7.83
N SER A 403 -10.73 16.52 7.93
CA SER A 403 -10.92 15.42 8.86
C SER A 403 -10.01 15.53 10.08
N ALA A 404 -10.20 14.65 11.07
CA ALA A 404 -9.35 14.43 12.22
C ALA A 404 -9.64 13.08 12.89
N GLU A 405 -8.63 12.45 13.50
CA GLU A 405 -8.84 11.23 14.29
C GLU A 405 -9.86 11.40 15.43
N LEU A 406 -9.89 12.62 16.02
CA LEU A 406 -10.86 12.97 17.06
C LEU A 406 -12.32 12.82 16.60
N TYR A 407 -12.59 12.99 15.31
CA TYR A 407 -13.97 12.94 14.82
C TYR A 407 -14.51 11.50 14.79
N GLY A 408 -13.64 10.50 14.74
CA GLY A 408 -13.98 9.08 14.85
C GLY A 408 -14.83 8.53 13.70
N ASN A 409 -14.95 9.29 12.61
CA ASN A 409 -15.74 8.96 11.43
C ASN A 409 -14.88 8.80 10.15
N GLU A 410 -13.56 8.68 10.29
CA GLU A 410 -12.64 8.60 9.15
C GLU A 410 -12.92 7.38 8.28
N HIS A 411 -13.32 6.23 8.85
CA HIS A 411 -13.74 5.04 8.11
C HIS A 411 -14.95 5.31 7.19
N ARG A 412 -15.92 6.15 7.64
CA ARG A 412 -17.08 6.54 6.82
C ARG A 412 -16.66 7.43 5.65
N ILE A 413 -15.71 8.35 5.88
CA ILE A 413 -15.13 9.16 4.81
C ILE A 413 -14.40 8.26 3.80
N GLY A 414 -13.65 7.26 4.28
CA GLY A 414 -13.01 6.26 3.43
C GLY A 414 -13.99 5.48 2.55
N GLU A 415 -15.14 5.06 3.11
CA GLU A 415 -16.23 4.42 2.36
C GLU A 415 -16.78 5.34 1.25
N LEU A 416 -17.02 6.64 1.57
CA LEU A 416 -17.49 7.62 0.59
C LEU A 416 -16.48 7.88 -0.53
N LEU A 417 -15.18 7.98 -0.21
CA LEU A 417 -14.13 8.17 -1.21
C LEU A 417 -13.89 6.93 -2.09
N ALA A 418 -14.28 5.74 -1.62
CA ALA A 418 -14.20 4.49 -2.36
C ALA A 418 -15.49 4.14 -3.13
N ALA A 419 -16.58 4.91 -2.94
CA ALA A 419 -17.87 4.63 -3.56
C ALA A 419 -17.83 4.80 -5.09
N PRO A 420 -18.63 4.02 -5.84
CA PRO A 420 -18.78 4.23 -7.29
C PRO A 420 -19.27 5.65 -7.60
N GLY A 421 -18.54 6.38 -8.46
CA GLY A 421 -18.87 7.76 -8.82
C GLY A 421 -18.23 8.83 -7.92
N ALA A 422 -17.55 8.43 -6.85
CA ALA A 422 -16.76 9.38 -6.05
C ALA A 422 -15.65 10.02 -6.91
N PRO A 423 -15.24 11.26 -6.58
CA PRO A 423 -14.09 11.87 -7.24
C PRO A 423 -12.82 11.04 -6.99
N ASP A 424 -11.92 11.03 -7.98
CA ASP A 424 -10.61 10.39 -7.80
C ASP A 424 -9.92 10.95 -6.55
N ARG A 425 -9.22 10.08 -5.80
CA ARG A 425 -8.52 10.48 -4.56
C ARG A 425 -7.61 11.70 -4.77
N ASP A 426 -6.94 11.77 -5.89
CA ASP A 426 -6.04 12.88 -6.25
C ASP A 426 -6.78 14.19 -6.56
N GLY A 427 -8.06 14.11 -6.84
CA GLY A 427 -8.95 15.26 -7.01
C GLY A 427 -9.43 15.86 -5.68
N VAL A 428 -9.17 15.21 -4.54
CA VAL A 428 -9.61 15.65 -3.22
C VAL A 428 -8.42 15.98 -2.34
N PHE A 429 -8.33 17.22 -1.86
CA PHE A 429 -7.34 17.63 -0.87
C PHE A 429 -7.82 17.22 0.53
N LEU A 430 -7.13 16.29 1.17
CA LEU A 430 -7.53 15.72 2.46
C LEU A 430 -6.61 16.21 3.58
N VAL A 431 -7.18 16.87 4.57
CA VAL A 431 -6.51 17.29 5.79
C VAL A 431 -6.84 16.32 6.91
N GLY A 432 -5.81 15.78 7.56
CA GLY A 432 -5.92 14.99 8.78
C GLY A 432 -5.28 15.71 9.97
N LYS A 433 -5.65 15.30 11.21
CA LYS A 433 -5.16 15.96 12.42
C LYS A 433 -4.90 14.97 13.54
N ALA A 434 -3.70 15.04 14.15
CA ALA A 434 -3.37 14.35 15.38
C ALA A 434 -3.96 15.09 16.59
N TRP A 435 -4.69 14.36 17.44
CA TRP A 435 -5.26 14.94 18.65
C TRP A 435 -4.19 15.19 19.72
N ARG A 436 -4.49 16.04 20.66
CA ARG A 436 -3.60 16.50 21.75
C ARG A 436 -3.00 15.36 22.57
N THR A 437 -3.70 14.24 22.72
CA THR A 437 -3.23 13.06 23.47
C THR A 437 -2.15 12.26 22.72
N ASN A 438 -1.91 12.56 21.46
CA ASN A 438 -1.03 11.79 20.56
C ASN A 438 0.24 12.54 20.11
N HIS A 439 0.69 13.57 20.83
CA HIS A 439 1.86 14.38 20.43
C HIS A 439 3.22 13.68 20.63
N ARG A 440 3.33 12.62 21.46
CA ARG A 440 4.56 11.82 21.53
C ARG A 440 4.75 11.00 20.26
N ARG A 441 5.99 10.90 19.79
CA ARG A 441 6.34 10.27 18.49
C ARG A 441 5.63 8.94 18.25
N LYS A 442 5.67 8.02 19.24
CA LYS A 442 5.00 6.71 19.12
C LYS A 442 3.50 6.85 18.86
N HIS A 443 2.82 7.68 19.63
CA HIS A 443 1.37 7.84 19.55
C HIS A 443 0.96 8.63 18.29
N LEU A 444 1.76 9.64 17.91
CA LEU A 444 1.51 10.46 16.73
C LEU A 444 1.61 9.62 15.44
N LEU A 445 2.64 8.79 15.34
CA LEU A 445 2.79 7.89 14.21
C LEU A 445 1.67 6.84 14.19
N ALA A 446 1.29 6.27 15.34
CA ALA A 446 0.17 5.34 15.43
C ALA A 446 -1.16 5.99 15.02
N ALA A 447 -1.42 7.22 15.47
CA ALA A 447 -2.60 8.01 15.11
C ALA A 447 -2.68 8.25 13.60
N CYS A 448 -1.61 8.78 13.00
CA CYS A 448 -1.56 9.01 11.54
C CYS A 448 -1.74 7.70 10.75
N ALA A 449 -1.08 6.63 11.17
CA ALA A 449 -1.23 5.33 10.53
C ALA A 449 -2.67 4.81 10.62
N GLY A 450 -3.34 4.99 11.79
CA GLY A 450 -4.74 4.61 12.00
C GLY A 450 -5.71 5.39 11.12
N SER A 451 -5.56 6.70 11.09
CA SER A 451 -6.37 7.57 10.22
C SER A 451 -6.22 7.21 8.74
N ARG A 452 -4.99 6.94 8.28
CA ARG A 452 -4.74 6.49 6.89
C ARG A 452 -5.45 5.16 6.58
N GLU A 453 -5.44 4.25 7.54
CA GLU A 453 -6.10 2.95 7.41
C GLU A 453 -7.62 3.09 7.34
N GLU A 454 -8.22 3.86 8.24
CA GLU A 454 -9.67 4.11 8.24
C GLU A 454 -10.14 4.80 6.97
N LEU A 455 -9.37 5.76 6.47
CA LEU A 455 -9.65 6.49 5.23
C LEU A 455 -9.34 5.67 3.96
N GLY A 456 -8.59 4.57 4.07
CA GLY A 456 -8.15 3.79 2.91
C GLY A 456 -7.18 4.54 1.99
N ILE A 457 -6.32 5.42 2.53
CA ILE A 457 -5.41 6.28 1.78
C ILE A 457 -3.94 5.95 2.02
N ASP A 458 -3.10 6.20 1.03
CA ASP A 458 -1.64 6.05 1.15
C ASP A 458 -0.99 7.23 1.87
N ALA A 459 -1.48 8.45 1.64
CA ALA A 459 -0.98 9.66 2.28
C ALA A 459 -2.06 10.75 2.37
N PHE A 460 -1.93 11.61 3.38
CA PHE A 460 -2.65 12.86 3.45
C PHE A 460 -2.03 13.91 2.52
N ASP A 461 -2.83 14.84 2.01
CA ASP A 461 -2.30 16.04 1.39
C ASP A 461 -1.69 16.97 2.44
N CYS A 462 -2.31 17.06 3.61
CA CYS A 462 -1.77 17.75 4.78
C CYS A 462 -2.12 17.01 6.07
N TYR A 463 -1.13 16.78 6.94
CA TYR A 463 -1.36 16.25 8.28
C TYR A 463 -0.93 17.27 9.33
N THR A 464 -1.75 17.47 10.36
CA THR A 464 -1.59 18.63 11.26
C THR A 464 -1.57 18.22 12.74
N LEU A 465 -0.96 19.04 13.58
CA LEU A 465 -1.28 19.05 15.01
C LEU A 465 -2.61 19.77 15.22
N HIS A 466 -3.58 19.11 15.83
CA HIS A 466 -4.93 19.69 16.05
C HIS A 466 -4.90 20.88 17.02
N TRP A 467 -3.95 20.89 17.96
CA TRP A 467 -3.66 21.96 18.91
C TRP A 467 -2.16 22.04 19.20
N PRO A 468 -1.63 23.20 19.61
CA PRO A 468 -0.22 23.33 19.91
C PRO A 468 0.19 22.71 21.27
N SER A 469 -0.77 22.47 22.17
CA SER A 469 -0.52 21.90 23.50
C SER A 469 -0.89 20.43 23.58
N ALA A 470 -0.03 19.64 24.24
CA ALA A 470 -0.21 18.22 24.43
C ALA A 470 -1.04 17.89 25.67
N LEU A 471 -1.72 16.75 25.63
CA LEU A 471 -2.38 16.10 26.78
C LEU A 471 -1.77 14.71 27.01
N PRO A 472 -1.89 14.13 28.21
CA PRO A 472 -1.50 12.74 28.46
C PRO A 472 -2.22 11.79 27.51
N HIS A 473 -1.51 10.79 27.00
CA HIS A 473 -2.11 9.74 26.16
C HIS A 473 -3.06 8.87 27.00
N ARG A 474 -4.25 8.61 26.46
CA ARG A 474 -5.34 7.90 27.16
C ARG A 474 -5.85 6.69 26.38
N GLY A 475 -5.29 6.41 25.22
CA GLY A 475 -5.70 5.32 24.35
C GLY A 475 -5.94 5.79 22.91
N GLU A 476 -6.36 4.86 22.09
CA GLU A 476 -6.56 5.09 20.67
C GLU A 476 -7.94 5.64 20.36
N LEU A 477 -7.99 6.56 19.40
CA LEU A 477 -9.19 7.26 18.97
C LEU A 477 -9.85 6.62 17.73
N SER A 478 -9.27 5.51 17.22
CA SER A 478 -9.84 4.77 16.10
C SER A 478 -11.32 4.46 16.34
N ARG A 479 -12.16 4.74 15.33
CA ARG A 479 -13.62 4.58 15.39
C ARG A 479 -14.25 5.15 16.66
N LEU A 480 -13.74 6.29 17.11
CA LEU A 480 -14.21 6.93 18.34
C LEU A 480 -15.72 7.14 18.34
N ALA A 481 -16.31 7.41 17.16
CA ALA A 481 -17.75 7.60 16.99
C ALA A 481 -18.60 6.38 17.41
N GLU A 482 -18.04 5.18 17.30
CA GLU A 482 -18.73 3.93 17.63
C GLU A 482 -18.61 3.55 19.11
N LYS A 483 -17.77 4.25 19.88
CA LYS A 483 -17.56 3.99 21.30
C LYS A 483 -18.66 4.65 22.14
N PRO A 484 -18.98 4.11 23.35
CA PRO A 484 -19.88 4.80 24.29
C PRO A 484 -19.41 6.23 24.60
N VAL A 485 -20.35 7.18 24.78
CA VAL A 485 -20.06 8.61 25.00
C VAL A 485 -19.09 8.82 26.17
N GLU A 486 -19.29 8.14 27.29
CA GLU A 486 -18.41 8.19 28.45
C GLU A 486 -16.95 7.77 28.10
N THR A 487 -16.79 6.76 27.24
CA THR A 487 -15.48 6.33 26.74
C THR A 487 -14.87 7.40 25.82
N GLN A 488 -15.68 8.02 24.96
CA GLN A 488 -15.22 9.09 24.08
C GLN A 488 -14.67 10.26 24.89
N GLU A 489 -15.41 10.71 25.91
CA GLU A 489 -15.00 11.80 26.80
C GLU A 489 -13.73 11.45 27.56
N THR A 490 -13.64 10.24 28.13
CA THR A 490 -12.45 9.78 28.83
C THR A 490 -11.19 9.78 27.95
N LEU A 491 -11.33 9.41 26.67
CA LEU A 491 -10.20 9.35 25.73
C LEU A 491 -9.77 10.73 25.23
N THR A 492 -10.70 11.70 25.16
CA THR A 492 -10.48 12.96 24.42
C THR A 492 -10.26 14.18 25.29
N PHE A 493 -10.96 14.30 26.41
CA PHE A 493 -10.94 15.48 27.27
C PHE A 493 -10.44 15.12 28.69
N PRO A 494 -9.73 16.03 29.34
CA PRO A 494 -9.33 15.83 30.73
C PRO A 494 -10.55 15.92 31.66
N GLU A 495 -10.52 15.15 32.76
CA GLU A 495 -11.46 15.35 33.86
C GLU A 495 -11.32 16.77 34.43
N GLU A 496 -12.43 17.38 34.83
CA GLU A 496 -12.43 18.69 35.49
C GLU A 496 -11.51 18.68 36.73
N GLY A 497 -10.56 19.59 36.75
CA GLY A 497 -9.64 19.78 37.89
C GLY A 497 -8.32 19.01 37.82
N ALA A 498 -8.06 18.17 36.86
CA ALA A 498 -6.77 17.52 36.68
C ALA A 498 -5.74 18.48 36.02
N SER A 499 -4.51 18.54 36.54
CA SER A 499 -3.37 19.18 35.86
C SER A 499 -3.03 18.38 34.59
N THR A 500 -3.35 18.91 33.43
CA THR A 500 -3.64 18.09 32.25
C THR A 500 -2.72 18.31 31.08
N THR A 501 -1.64 19.06 31.23
CA THR A 501 -0.63 19.20 30.18
C THR A 501 0.37 18.05 30.25
N ALA A 502 0.58 17.35 29.13
CA ALA A 502 1.71 16.45 29.01
C ALA A 502 3.00 17.27 28.84
N ASP A 503 4.09 16.75 29.40
CA ASP A 503 5.42 17.31 29.19
C ASP A 503 5.93 16.96 27.78
N VAL A 504 5.33 17.58 26.77
CA VAL A 504 5.72 17.50 25.35
C VAL A 504 5.72 18.94 24.81
N PRO A 505 6.87 19.60 24.78
CA PRO A 505 7.00 20.94 24.22
C PRO A 505 6.56 20.98 22.75
N LEU A 506 6.02 22.11 22.30
CA LEU A 506 5.58 22.29 20.92
C LEU A 506 6.68 21.98 19.89
N SER A 507 7.92 22.36 20.19
CA SER A 507 9.09 22.04 19.35
C SER A 507 9.37 20.55 19.24
N GLU A 508 9.08 19.77 20.27
CA GLU A 508 9.16 18.30 20.21
C GLU A 508 7.98 17.71 19.46
N ALA A 509 6.75 18.18 19.74
CA ALA A 509 5.56 17.73 19.02
C ALA A 509 5.67 17.98 17.51
N TRP A 510 6.23 19.13 17.11
CA TRP A 510 6.47 19.43 15.71
C TRP A 510 7.50 18.48 15.08
N ARG A 511 8.64 18.23 15.72
CA ARG A 511 9.63 17.24 15.26
C ARG A 511 9.06 15.83 15.17
N ASN A 512 8.13 15.48 16.05
CA ASN A 512 7.42 14.21 15.97
C ASN A 512 6.48 14.17 14.76
N LEU A 513 5.86 15.30 14.41
CA LEU A 513 5.03 15.43 13.21
C LEU A 513 5.87 15.36 11.92
N GLU A 514 7.07 15.93 11.91
CA GLU A 514 8.00 15.82 10.78
C GLU A 514 8.29 14.37 10.40
N ALA A 515 8.26 13.44 11.36
CA ALA A 515 8.43 12.03 11.07
C ALA A 515 7.28 11.41 10.24
N VAL A 516 6.10 12.02 10.21
CA VAL A 516 5.00 11.66 9.30
C VAL A 516 5.36 12.06 7.87
N TYR A 517 5.91 13.27 7.71
CA TYR A 517 6.39 13.79 6.43
C TYR A 517 7.56 12.96 5.87
N ASP A 518 8.55 12.65 6.70
CA ASP A 518 9.73 11.85 6.34
C ASP A 518 9.34 10.44 5.84
N ARG A 519 8.23 9.89 6.34
CA ARG A 519 7.67 8.61 5.89
C ARG A 519 6.83 8.71 4.61
N GLY A 520 6.61 9.90 4.09
CA GLY A 520 5.71 10.13 2.96
C GLY A 520 4.23 9.87 3.28
N TRP A 521 3.85 9.90 4.58
CA TRP A 521 2.45 9.70 5.00
C TRP A 521 1.61 10.98 4.91
N ALA A 522 2.28 12.10 4.71
CA ALA A 522 1.67 13.38 4.36
C ALA A 522 2.56 14.12 3.37
N SER A 523 1.95 14.78 2.39
CA SER A 523 2.65 15.60 1.38
C SER A 523 3.08 16.94 1.95
N THR A 524 2.35 17.48 2.91
CA THR A 524 2.63 18.72 3.63
C THR A 524 2.25 18.60 5.10
N LEU A 525 2.80 19.48 5.92
CA LEU A 525 2.48 19.58 7.34
C LEU A 525 1.76 20.88 7.68
N GLY A 526 0.96 20.84 8.73
CA GLY A 526 0.28 22.03 9.25
C GLY A 526 0.11 22.00 10.76
N ILE A 527 -0.44 23.09 11.27
CA ILE A 527 -0.76 23.24 12.69
C ILE A 527 -2.07 24.01 12.86
N CYS A 528 -2.90 23.56 13.80
CA CYS A 528 -4.17 24.21 14.10
C CYS A 528 -4.11 24.97 15.44
N ASN A 529 -4.98 25.98 15.57
CA ASN A 529 -5.22 26.72 16.82
C ASN A 529 -3.96 27.34 17.45
N VAL A 530 -3.06 27.80 16.62
CA VAL A 530 -1.76 28.34 17.02
C VAL A 530 -1.81 29.87 17.16
N SER A 531 -1.10 30.41 18.15
CA SER A 531 -0.82 31.83 18.23
C SER A 531 0.44 32.18 17.41
N ARG A 532 0.64 33.46 17.11
CA ARG A 532 1.83 33.90 16.38
C ARG A 532 3.14 33.49 17.06
N PRO A 533 3.36 33.69 18.39
CA PRO A 533 4.59 33.24 19.06
C PRO A 533 4.81 31.72 18.97
N GLN A 534 3.74 30.93 19.05
CA GLN A 534 3.82 29.48 18.89
C GLN A 534 4.21 29.09 17.46
N LEU A 535 3.66 29.78 16.45
CA LEU A 535 4.04 29.54 15.06
C LEU A 535 5.51 29.94 14.80
N GLU A 536 5.98 31.05 15.39
CA GLU A 536 7.38 31.45 15.36
C GLU A 536 8.29 30.37 15.95
N THR A 537 7.91 29.78 17.10
CA THR A 537 8.62 28.62 17.70
C THR A 537 8.72 27.44 16.71
N VAL A 538 7.64 27.12 16.01
CA VAL A 538 7.63 26.03 15.01
C VAL A 538 8.56 26.36 13.85
N LEU A 539 8.54 27.60 13.35
CA LEU A 539 9.40 28.06 12.24
C LEU A 539 10.88 28.09 12.59
N GLU A 540 11.22 28.37 13.86
CA GLU A 540 12.60 28.41 14.36
C GLU A 540 13.18 27.03 14.65
N THR A 541 12.36 26.10 15.14
CA THR A 541 12.84 24.81 15.64
C THR A 541 12.58 23.63 14.70
N GLY A 542 11.67 23.79 13.72
CA GLY A 542 11.32 22.76 12.74
C GLY A 542 12.28 22.73 11.55
N THR A 543 12.47 21.55 10.97
CA THR A 543 13.21 21.36 9.70
C THR A 543 12.27 21.38 8.51
N VAL A 544 11.01 20.98 8.69
CA VAL A 544 9.92 21.08 7.71
C VAL A 544 9.05 22.26 8.09
N ARG A 545 8.85 23.19 7.16
CA ARG A 545 7.99 24.37 7.42
C ARG A 545 6.51 23.98 7.34
N PRO A 546 5.64 24.55 8.20
CA PRO A 546 4.21 24.39 8.04
C PRO A 546 3.74 25.02 6.72
N SER A 547 2.99 24.25 5.93
CA SER A 547 2.37 24.75 4.69
C SER A 547 0.98 25.30 4.94
N ILE A 548 0.34 24.84 6.02
CA ILE A 548 -1.03 25.21 6.40
C ILE A 548 -1.07 25.58 7.89
N VAL A 549 -1.75 26.68 8.18
CA VAL A 549 -2.21 27.06 9.52
C VAL A 549 -3.73 27.10 9.53
N GLN A 550 -4.37 26.32 10.41
CA GLN A 550 -5.82 26.30 10.54
C GLN A 550 -6.23 26.97 11.86
N ILE A 551 -7.07 28.00 11.78
CA ILE A 551 -7.49 28.78 12.94
C ILE A 551 -8.99 29.05 12.94
N GLU A 552 -9.55 29.29 14.12
CA GLU A 552 -10.88 29.87 14.22
C GLU A 552 -10.86 31.28 13.64
N ARG A 553 -11.70 31.52 12.62
CA ARG A 553 -11.76 32.83 11.97
C ARG A 553 -13.16 33.14 11.44
N HIS A 554 -13.70 34.21 11.95
CA HIS A 554 -15.00 34.80 11.59
C HIS A 554 -14.95 36.32 11.84
N PRO A 555 -15.94 37.14 11.43
CA PRO A 555 -15.93 38.59 11.59
C PRO A 555 -15.61 39.10 13.00
N TYR A 556 -16.11 38.47 14.05
CA TYR A 556 -15.78 38.84 15.43
C TYR A 556 -14.31 38.52 15.81
N ARG A 557 -13.67 37.57 15.11
CA ARG A 557 -12.29 37.13 15.34
C ARG A 557 -11.48 37.08 14.01
N PRO A 558 -11.18 38.22 13.39
CA PRO A 558 -10.59 38.26 12.05
C PRO A 558 -9.11 37.82 11.97
N ARG A 559 -8.39 37.76 13.10
CA ARG A 559 -6.98 37.29 13.16
C ARG A 559 -6.03 37.95 12.15
N ARG A 560 -6.22 39.23 11.83
CA ARG A 560 -5.49 39.95 10.76
C ARG A 560 -3.98 39.77 10.82
N ASP A 561 -3.39 39.99 12.01
CA ASP A 561 -1.93 39.93 12.19
C ASP A 561 -1.35 38.56 11.91
N LEU A 562 -2.05 37.49 12.36
CA LEU A 562 -1.62 36.11 12.13
C LEU A 562 -1.81 35.70 10.66
N VAL A 563 -2.91 36.12 10.03
CA VAL A 563 -3.16 35.87 8.60
C VAL A 563 -2.09 36.55 7.74
N SER A 564 -1.80 37.83 7.98
CA SER A 564 -0.74 38.56 7.26
C SER A 564 0.62 37.91 7.48
N PHE A 565 0.95 37.53 8.71
CA PHE A 565 2.20 36.86 9.05
C PHE A 565 2.36 35.52 8.30
N CYS A 566 1.27 34.74 8.17
CA CYS A 566 1.26 33.50 7.39
C CYS A 566 1.47 33.77 5.88
N HIS A 567 0.71 34.71 5.31
CA HIS A 567 0.77 35.03 3.89
C HIS A 567 2.15 35.52 3.46
N GLU A 568 2.79 36.41 4.25
CA GLU A 568 4.14 36.89 4.01
C GLU A 568 5.19 35.78 3.92
N ARG A 569 4.88 34.61 4.49
CA ARG A 569 5.73 33.41 4.54
C ARG A 569 5.30 32.28 3.62
N GLY A 570 4.32 32.55 2.76
CA GLY A 570 3.77 31.54 1.85
C GLY A 570 2.92 30.45 2.53
N ILE A 571 2.56 30.63 3.81
CA ILE A 571 1.75 29.68 4.57
C ILE A 571 0.26 29.91 4.25
N ARG A 572 -0.45 28.86 3.85
CA ARG A 572 -1.90 28.93 3.58
C ARG A 572 -2.68 28.92 4.88
N VAL A 573 -3.74 29.72 4.94
CA VAL A 573 -4.60 29.80 6.13
C VAL A 573 -5.95 29.17 5.84
N LEU A 574 -6.38 28.26 6.72
CA LEU A 574 -7.71 27.68 6.72
C LEU A 574 -8.50 28.24 7.90
N ALA A 575 -9.77 28.60 7.66
CA ALA A 575 -10.66 29.12 8.69
C ALA A 575 -11.65 28.05 9.12
N HIS A 576 -11.44 27.43 10.31
CA HIS A 576 -12.49 26.60 10.90
C HIS A 576 -13.53 27.44 11.63
N SER A 577 -14.72 26.88 11.82
CA SER A 577 -15.86 27.53 12.50
C SER A 577 -16.23 28.92 11.93
N PRO A 578 -16.17 29.12 10.59
CA PRO A 578 -16.33 30.47 10.02
C PRO A 578 -17.72 31.07 10.25
N LEU A 579 -18.72 30.24 10.51
CA LEU A 579 -20.14 30.60 10.67
C LEU A 579 -20.67 30.31 12.07
N SER A 580 -19.85 29.85 13.00
CA SER A 580 -20.34 29.25 14.27
C SER A 580 -20.36 30.25 15.45
N ALA A 581 -19.92 31.49 15.27
CA ALA A 581 -19.96 32.46 16.35
C ALA A 581 -21.43 32.84 16.69
N PRO A 582 -21.83 32.82 17.98
CA PRO A 582 -23.16 33.13 18.38
C PRO A 582 -23.60 34.54 17.91
N GLY A 583 -24.79 34.65 17.32
CA GLY A 583 -25.35 35.91 16.82
C GLY A 583 -24.72 36.46 15.55
N LEU A 584 -23.73 35.82 15.00
CA LEU A 584 -22.99 36.32 13.84
C LEU A 584 -23.86 36.45 12.59
N LEU A 585 -24.70 35.45 12.31
CA LEU A 585 -25.51 35.43 11.09
C LEU A 585 -26.76 36.34 11.19
N GLU A 586 -27.09 36.78 12.39
CA GLU A 586 -28.13 37.75 12.69
C GLU A 586 -27.63 39.22 12.73
N GLU A 587 -26.31 39.43 12.47
CA GLU A 587 -25.74 40.78 12.45
C GLU A 587 -26.38 41.67 11.38
N PRO A 588 -26.93 42.86 11.76
CA PRO A 588 -27.54 43.76 10.81
C PRO A 588 -26.60 44.17 9.66
N LEU A 589 -25.33 44.38 9.97
CA LEU A 589 -24.33 44.72 8.95
C LEU A 589 -24.15 43.63 7.89
N LEU A 590 -24.20 42.36 8.30
CA LEU A 590 -24.12 41.24 7.36
C LEU A 590 -25.38 41.12 6.53
N ALA A 591 -26.56 41.40 7.12
CA ALA A 591 -27.83 41.44 6.40
C ALA A 591 -27.86 42.54 5.34
N ASP A 592 -27.34 43.75 5.66
CA ASP A 592 -27.24 44.86 4.70
C ASP A 592 -26.33 44.49 3.53
N ILE A 593 -25.12 43.94 3.81
CA ILE A 593 -24.17 43.51 2.76
C ILE A 593 -24.77 42.36 1.94
N ALA A 594 -25.51 41.46 2.56
CA ALA A 594 -26.16 40.34 1.89
C ALA A 594 -27.21 40.84 0.87
N ALA A 595 -28.00 41.87 1.23
CA ALA A 595 -28.94 42.48 0.31
C ALA A 595 -28.26 43.13 -0.90
N ASP A 596 -27.12 43.82 -0.67
CA ASP A 596 -26.35 44.51 -1.73
C ASP A 596 -25.66 43.51 -2.68
N THR A 597 -25.16 42.39 -2.15
CA THR A 597 -24.39 41.40 -2.90
C THR A 597 -25.21 40.23 -3.44
N LYS A 598 -26.48 40.10 -3.07
CA LYS A 598 -27.37 38.97 -3.34
C LYS A 598 -26.84 37.63 -2.77
N LEU A 599 -26.02 37.69 -1.76
CA LEU A 599 -25.56 36.54 -0.97
C LEU A 599 -26.41 36.42 0.29
N SER A 600 -26.41 35.24 0.92
CA SER A 600 -26.85 35.12 2.31
C SER A 600 -25.84 35.72 3.28
N PRO A 601 -26.20 36.04 4.54
CA PRO A 601 -25.23 36.43 5.56
C PRO A 601 -24.08 35.42 5.72
N ALA A 602 -24.34 34.12 5.63
CA ALA A 602 -23.35 33.06 5.61
C ALA A 602 -22.43 33.18 4.38
N GLY A 603 -23.02 33.39 3.20
CA GLY A 603 -22.31 33.60 1.95
C GLY A 603 -21.37 34.82 2.00
N VAL A 604 -21.80 35.91 2.61
CA VAL A 604 -20.98 37.12 2.83
C VAL A 604 -19.72 36.80 3.66
N VAL A 605 -19.89 36.06 4.76
CA VAL A 605 -18.75 35.65 5.62
C VAL A 605 -17.79 34.73 4.87
N LEU A 606 -18.28 33.81 4.06
CA LEU A 606 -17.44 32.91 3.26
C LEU A 606 -16.70 33.66 2.15
N ALA A 607 -17.39 34.52 1.39
CA ALA A 607 -16.80 35.36 0.36
C ALA A 607 -15.73 36.31 0.93
N TRP A 608 -15.97 36.87 2.15
CA TRP A 608 -14.96 37.68 2.86
C TRP A 608 -13.69 36.88 3.17
N ASN A 609 -13.81 35.63 3.68
CA ASN A 609 -12.65 34.78 3.93
C ASN A 609 -11.84 34.56 2.65
N VAL A 610 -12.52 34.15 1.57
CA VAL A 610 -11.87 33.87 0.29
C VAL A 610 -11.24 35.12 -0.32
N THR A 611 -11.91 36.30 -0.21
CA THR A 611 -11.36 37.59 -0.66
C THR A 611 -10.08 37.95 0.09
N ARG A 612 -9.98 37.59 1.36
CA ARG A 612 -8.78 37.78 2.19
C ARG A 612 -7.73 36.67 2.02
N GLY A 613 -7.87 35.79 1.03
CA GLY A 613 -6.91 34.72 0.75
C GLY A 613 -6.94 33.56 1.76
N VAL A 614 -8.00 33.46 2.54
CA VAL A 614 -8.21 32.41 3.55
C VAL A 614 -9.26 31.41 3.04
N VAL A 615 -8.99 30.11 3.21
CA VAL A 615 -9.92 29.05 2.80
C VAL A 615 -10.88 28.75 3.96
N PRO A 616 -12.17 29.10 3.87
CA PRO A 616 -13.14 28.75 4.90
C PRO A 616 -13.47 27.25 4.84
N ILE A 617 -13.75 26.68 6.02
CA ILE A 617 -14.16 25.27 6.18
C ILE A 617 -15.50 25.23 6.93
N PRO A 618 -16.62 25.64 6.28
CA PRO A 618 -17.94 25.46 6.86
C PRO A 618 -18.34 23.99 6.90
N SER A 619 -19.32 23.69 7.71
CA SER A 619 -20.03 22.41 7.70
C SER A 619 -21.54 22.64 7.80
N SER A 620 -22.33 21.79 7.17
CA SER A 620 -23.77 21.81 7.23
C SER A 620 -24.34 20.40 7.12
N THR A 621 -25.55 20.19 7.64
CA THR A 621 -26.36 18.98 7.41
C THR A 621 -27.48 19.23 6.41
N THR A 622 -27.62 20.44 5.90
CA THR A 622 -28.66 20.89 4.98
C THR A 622 -28.07 21.01 3.58
N THR A 623 -28.63 20.27 2.63
CA THR A 623 -28.14 20.22 1.22
C THR A 623 -28.10 21.61 0.58
N GLU A 624 -29.14 22.40 0.78
CA GLU A 624 -29.26 23.76 0.24
C GLU A 624 -28.09 24.64 0.75
N HIS A 625 -27.79 24.59 2.04
CA HIS A 625 -26.66 25.35 2.61
C HIS A 625 -25.30 24.85 2.10
N ILE A 626 -25.15 23.55 1.85
CA ILE A 626 -23.90 22.97 1.28
C ILE A 626 -23.65 23.57 -0.11
N VAL A 627 -24.67 23.56 -0.96
CA VAL A 627 -24.58 24.10 -2.34
C VAL A 627 -24.38 25.61 -2.33
N GLU A 628 -25.13 26.34 -1.50
CA GLU A 628 -25.04 27.80 -1.39
C GLU A 628 -23.66 28.24 -0.88
N ASN A 629 -23.11 27.59 0.13
CA ASN A 629 -21.79 27.89 0.67
C ASN A 629 -20.68 27.69 -0.40
N LEU A 630 -20.82 26.63 -1.22
CA LEU A 630 -19.89 26.39 -2.32
C LEU A 630 -19.94 27.50 -3.37
N ALA A 631 -21.15 27.94 -3.75
CA ALA A 631 -21.36 29.01 -4.70
C ALA A 631 -20.80 30.34 -4.19
N ALA A 632 -21.04 30.66 -2.90
CA ALA A 632 -20.53 31.90 -2.27
C ALA A 632 -19.00 31.98 -2.27
N ALA A 633 -18.29 30.87 -2.26
CA ALA A 633 -16.83 30.86 -2.31
C ALA A 633 -16.24 31.27 -3.68
N ALA A 634 -17.05 31.34 -4.72
CA ALA A 634 -16.65 31.89 -6.03
C ALA A 634 -16.67 33.42 -6.05
N GLU A 635 -17.41 34.05 -5.13
CA GLU A 635 -17.61 35.49 -5.09
C GLU A 635 -16.43 36.21 -4.43
N ARG A 636 -16.27 37.49 -4.78
CA ARG A 636 -15.25 38.39 -4.22
C ARG A 636 -15.92 39.69 -3.79
N LEU A 637 -15.62 40.09 -2.56
CA LEU A 637 -16.11 41.36 -2.00
C LEU A 637 -15.13 42.49 -2.28
N SER A 638 -15.64 43.72 -2.36
CA SER A 638 -14.77 44.88 -2.46
C SER A 638 -13.94 45.07 -1.17
N PRO A 639 -12.78 45.77 -1.26
CA PRO A 639 -11.98 46.08 -0.07
C PRO A 639 -12.78 46.81 1.01
N GLU A 640 -13.66 47.73 0.63
CA GLU A 640 -14.50 48.51 1.53
C GLU A 640 -15.49 47.64 2.30
N LEU A 641 -16.13 46.64 1.62
CA LEU A 641 -17.00 45.69 2.26
C LEU A 641 -16.25 44.79 3.24
N CYS A 642 -15.04 44.36 2.87
CA CYS A 642 -14.20 43.59 3.76
C CYS A 642 -13.82 44.34 5.03
N GLU A 643 -13.48 45.65 4.92
CA GLU A 643 -13.17 46.51 6.08
C GLU A 643 -14.40 46.72 6.98
N ARG A 644 -15.58 46.91 6.38
CA ARG A 644 -16.85 46.97 7.13
C ARG A 644 -17.10 45.70 7.91
N ILE A 645 -16.96 44.52 7.31
CA ILE A 645 -17.10 43.23 7.99
C ILE A 645 -16.10 43.11 9.15
N GLU A 646 -14.88 43.50 8.94
CA GLU A 646 -13.83 43.42 9.95
C GLU A 646 -13.97 44.47 11.09
N SER A 647 -14.85 45.46 10.95
CA SER A 647 -15.22 46.36 12.04
C SER A 647 -16.12 45.67 13.10
N LEU A 648 -16.69 44.50 12.80
CA LEU A 648 -17.41 43.64 13.76
C LEU A 648 -16.51 42.98 14.81
N ARG A 649 -15.19 43.17 14.73
CA ARG A 649 -14.25 42.59 15.67
C ARG A 649 -14.69 42.78 17.13
N ASP A 650 -14.78 41.65 17.85
CA ASP A 650 -15.06 41.65 19.29
C ASP A 650 -13.85 41.15 20.08
N PRO A 651 -13.22 42.00 20.91
CA PRO A 651 -12.08 41.60 21.74
C PRO A 651 -12.38 40.48 22.73
N GLY A 652 -13.66 40.22 23.04
CA GLY A 652 -14.10 39.10 23.87
C GLY A 652 -13.79 37.74 23.26
N PHE A 653 -13.76 37.62 21.94
CA PHE A 653 -13.40 36.41 21.21
C PHE A 653 -11.87 36.21 21.05
N GLU A 654 -11.06 37.16 21.43
CA GLU A 654 -9.59 37.08 21.27
C GLU A 654 -8.84 36.44 22.46
N ARG A 655 -9.54 36.03 23.50
CA ARG A 655 -8.96 35.45 24.73
C ARG A 655 -8.80 33.95 24.67
#